data_64afd2758531ba96cd065068afb4537c
#
_entry.id   64afd2758531ba96cd065068afb4537c
#
_cell.length_a   1.000
_cell.length_b   1.000
_cell.length_c   1.000
_cell.angle_alpha   90.00
_cell.angle_beta   90.00
_cell.angle_gamma   90.00
#
_symmetry.space_group_name_H-M   'P 1'
#
loop_
_entity.id
_entity.type
_entity.pdbx_description
1 polymer ?
#
loop_
_entity_poly.entity_id
_entity_poly.type
_entity_poly.pdbx_seq_one_letter_code
_entity_poly.pdbx_strand_id
1 'polypeptide(L)'
;MVRRVLAAGLLFSLLLGSSVLLVYIFRSCGPRPCRTPECHDLQARYLASGNTSVAPCTDFFSFACGDAQGTKSSFQALAEENKRRLRKILEKPGSWHLGTGEDKAFQFYSSCVDTGAIEAEGAAPLRQVIEELGGWRISGNWTSLDFNRTLSLLMSQYGYFPFFRAYLQPHPTLPHTPVIQLSPIAPSPSSHTCPLLPPRSLLLSSISCVQIDQPEFDLPLKQEQEQKIYAQIVREYLAYLSRLGALLGGDPDKVQQHAFLSISITSQLFQFLRPLEQQQAQKKLFQLVTIDQLQEMAPAIDWLSCLQATFTPMSLRPSQLLLVHDLEYLKNMSQLVEEQLLKYRDFLQSHMILGLVGTLSPALDSKFQEARRSLIQKLRELTQRPPMPTSPRWMKCVEETGAFFEPTLAALFIHEAFSPKTQSAAMELFTAIKDTLIARLRRVPWMDEKTRKEAQDRVTQLQVKMGGPEWALKPSLAREEYNDIQLGPSYLQSFLSCVRSLRARIVQNFLQSFPQHRWQVSTWGVSAYYSISDHVVVFPAGLLQPPFFHPGYPRAVNFGAAGSIMARELLRIFSQLLLPEGCPACDTHALQGALLCLKRHYQSIPLPSGLSFNGSWTLLENAADIRGLAIALQAYSRRLLGYYGETILPNLDLSPLQLFFRSYAQVMCREPSTWEPQDPHSPPMLRVHGPLSNTQAFARHFHCPRGALMNPSKRCQLW
;
A
#
# COMPACT_ATOMS: atom_id res chain seq x y z
N MET A 1 81.69 -11.67 -20.92
CA MET A 1 81.01 -11.20 -19.70
C MET A 1 80.00 -10.08 -19.96
N VAL A 2 80.35 -9.01 -20.69
CA VAL A 2 79.47 -7.84 -20.94
C VAL A 2 78.14 -8.15 -21.63
N ARG A 3 78.09 -9.05 -22.65
CA ARG A 3 76.82 -9.47 -23.30
C ARG A 3 75.83 -10.19 -22.37
N ARG A 4 76.27 -10.94 -21.35
CA ARG A 4 75.38 -11.59 -20.36
C ARG A 4 74.85 -10.61 -19.35
N VAL A 5 75.59 -9.59 -18.97
CA VAL A 5 75.12 -8.53 -18.06
C VAL A 5 74.11 -7.60 -18.75
N LEU A 6 74.35 -7.26 -20.04
CA LEU A 6 73.34 -6.50 -20.81
C LEU A 6 72.03 -7.28 -21.04
N ALA A 7 72.09 -8.56 -21.32
CA ALA A 7 70.93 -9.39 -21.48
C ALA A 7 70.14 -9.53 -20.17
N ALA A 8 70.82 -9.70 -19.03
CA ALA A 8 70.19 -9.76 -17.69
C ALA A 8 69.54 -8.41 -17.31
N GLY A 9 70.20 -7.28 -17.64
CA GLY A 9 69.63 -5.94 -17.42
C GLY A 9 68.40 -5.66 -18.26
N LEU A 10 68.37 -6.07 -19.55
CA LEU A 10 67.19 -5.97 -20.42
C LEU A 10 66.02 -6.86 -19.94
N LEU A 11 66.32 -8.08 -19.51
CA LEU A 11 65.31 -8.98 -18.92
C LEU A 11 64.71 -8.41 -17.64
N PHE A 12 65.51 -7.84 -16.78
CA PHE A 12 65.06 -7.20 -15.54
C PHE A 12 64.21 -5.96 -15.78
N SER A 13 64.58 -5.11 -16.72
CA SER A 13 63.77 -3.93 -17.10
C SER A 13 62.46 -4.31 -17.79
N LEU A 14 62.42 -5.37 -18.60
CA LEU A 14 61.17 -5.91 -19.17
C LEU A 14 60.24 -6.51 -18.09
N LEU A 15 60.79 -7.24 -17.10
CA LEU A 15 60.01 -7.76 -16.00
C LEU A 15 59.50 -6.64 -15.09
N LEU A 16 60.28 -5.62 -14.79
CA LEU A 16 59.84 -4.45 -14.05
C LEU A 16 58.78 -3.65 -14.82
N GLY A 17 58.97 -3.43 -16.13
CA GLY A 17 58.00 -2.77 -16.97
C GLY A 17 56.65 -3.53 -17.07
N SER A 18 56.72 -4.87 -17.19
CA SER A 18 55.53 -5.71 -17.22
C SER A 18 54.81 -5.75 -15.84
N SER A 19 55.55 -5.76 -14.73
CA SER A 19 54.92 -5.72 -13.38
C SER A 19 54.32 -4.33 -13.10
N VAL A 20 54.94 -3.23 -13.50
CA VAL A 20 54.36 -1.88 -13.40
C VAL A 20 53.13 -1.74 -14.28
N LEU A 21 53.18 -2.28 -15.51
CA LEU A 21 52.04 -2.29 -16.43
C LEU A 21 50.89 -3.16 -15.86
N LEU A 22 51.18 -4.32 -15.30
CA LEU A 22 50.19 -5.17 -14.60
C LEU A 22 49.55 -4.45 -13.41
N VAL A 23 50.36 -3.82 -12.56
CA VAL A 23 49.85 -3.03 -11.44
C VAL A 23 49.02 -1.84 -11.91
N TYR A 24 49.44 -1.17 -12.99
CA TYR A 24 48.66 -0.08 -13.60
C TYR A 24 47.35 -0.58 -14.19
N ILE A 25 47.36 -1.71 -14.90
CA ILE A 25 46.14 -2.35 -15.43
C ILE A 25 45.24 -2.80 -14.28
N PHE A 26 45.75 -3.45 -13.24
CA PHE A 26 44.96 -3.83 -12.08
C PHE A 26 44.38 -2.63 -11.34
N ARG A 27 45.09 -1.53 -11.16
CA ARG A 27 44.57 -0.27 -10.59
C ARG A 27 43.56 0.43 -11.50
N SER A 28 43.72 0.34 -12.81
CA SER A 28 42.83 0.98 -13.77
C SER A 28 41.59 0.17 -14.09
N CYS A 29 41.64 -1.17 -13.94
CA CYS A 29 40.54 -2.09 -14.24
C CYS A 29 39.78 -2.59 -12.98
N GLY A 30 40.28 -2.28 -11.78
CA GLY A 30 39.61 -2.69 -10.50
C GLY A 30 38.37 -1.84 -10.20
N PRO A 31 37.47 -2.34 -9.35
CA PRO A 31 36.30 -1.59 -8.91
C PRO A 31 36.74 -0.32 -8.17
N ARG A 32 36.12 0.82 -8.53
CA ARG A 32 36.43 2.12 -7.95
C ARG A 32 35.56 2.43 -6.75
N PRO A 33 36.08 3.00 -5.65
CA PRO A 33 35.24 3.43 -4.53
C PRO A 33 34.34 4.61 -4.97
N CYS A 34 33.06 4.50 -4.66
CA CYS A 34 32.11 5.59 -4.81
C CYS A 34 32.37 6.64 -3.71
N ARG A 35 32.59 7.91 -4.12
CA ARG A 35 32.97 9.01 -3.21
C ARG A 35 31.91 10.12 -3.14
N THR A 36 30.71 9.90 -3.65
CA THR A 36 29.64 10.89 -3.58
C THR A 36 29.02 10.92 -2.18
N PRO A 37 28.43 12.05 -1.75
CA PRO A 37 27.75 12.13 -0.45
C PRO A 37 26.70 11.04 -0.26
N GLU A 38 25.91 10.74 -1.29
CA GLU A 38 24.87 9.71 -1.25
C GLU A 38 25.45 8.30 -1.03
N CYS A 39 26.64 8.04 -1.56
CA CYS A 39 27.35 6.78 -1.31
C CYS A 39 27.86 6.70 0.13
N HIS A 40 28.32 7.79 0.71
CA HIS A 40 28.72 7.82 2.12
C HIS A 40 27.53 7.59 3.06
N ASP A 41 26.39 8.21 2.78
CA ASP A 41 25.17 8.00 3.55
C ASP A 41 24.68 6.55 3.45
N LEU A 42 24.72 5.97 2.24
CA LEU A 42 24.35 4.57 2.04
C LEU A 42 25.31 3.62 2.74
N GLN A 43 26.62 3.89 2.68
CA GLN A 43 27.66 3.14 3.39
C GLN A 43 27.41 3.15 4.90
N ALA A 44 27.15 4.33 5.48
CA ALA A 44 26.84 4.47 6.91
C ALA A 44 25.62 3.65 7.30
N ARG A 45 24.55 3.66 6.48
CA ARG A 45 23.37 2.82 6.69
C ARG A 45 23.71 1.33 6.66
N TYR A 46 24.51 0.87 5.71
CA TYR A 46 24.87 -0.55 5.59
C TYR A 46 25.78 -1.01 6.73
N LEU A 47 26.64 -0.14 7.24
CA LEU A 47 27.44 -0.43 8.43
C LEU A 47 26.58 -0.50 9.70
N ALA A 48 25.61 0.41 9.84
CA ALA A 48 24.74 0.45 11.02
C ALA A 48 23.72 -0.70 11.06
N SER A 49 23.25 -1.18 9.89
CA SER A 49 22.22 -2.23 9.81
C SER A 49 22.77 -3.65 9.75
N GLY A 50 24.07 -3.84 9.48
CA GLY A 50 24.65 -5.17 9.30
C GLY A 50 25.25 -5.75 10.57
N ASN A 51 25.21 -7.08 10.68
CA ASN A 51 25.93 -7.82 11.71
C ASN A 51 26.99 -8.71 11.08
N THR A 52 28.23 -8.22 11.03
CA THR A 52 29.37 -8.94 10.41
C THR A 52 29.86 -10.14 11.24
N SER A 53 29.39 -10.30 12.48
CA SER A 53 29.69 -11.48 13.30
C SER A 53 28.91 -12.72 12.85
N VAL A 54 27.82 -12.54 12.10
CA VAL A 54 27.00 -13.63 11.58
C VAL A 54 27.56 -14.10 10.24
N ALA A 55 27.76 -15.41 10.10
CA ALA A 55 28.23 -15.98 8.85
C ALA A 55 27.16 -15.88 7.76
N PRO A 56 27.45 -15.29 6.58
CA PRO A 56 26.47 -15.08 5.52
C PRO A 56 25.88 -16.37 4.92
N CYS A 57 26.57 -17.49 5.13
CA CYS A 57 26.12 -18.80 4.65
C CYS A 57 25.14 -19.51 5.60
N THR A 58 25.03 -19.05 6.84
CA THR A 58 24.09 -19.59 7.83
C THR A 58 22.84 -18.72 7.98
N ASP A 59 23.01 -17.40 8.11
CA ASP A 59 21.89 -16.47 8.23
C ASP A 59 22.23 -15.14 7.52
N PHE A 60 21.85 -15.06 6.25
CA PHE A 60 22.11 -13.85 5.49
C PHE A 60 21.18 -12.68 5.86
N PHE A 61 20.00 -12.98 6.41
CA PHE A 61 19.10 -11.94 6.88
C PHE A 61 19.73 -11.18 8.06
N SER A 62 20.17 -11.87 9.09
CA SER A 62 20.85 -11.25 10.22
C SER A 62 22.19 -10.60 9.84
N PHE A 63 22.95 -11.19 8.90
CA PHE A 63 24.16 -10.57 8.35
C PHE A 63 23.86 -9.22 7.69
N ALA A 64 22.77 -9.10 6.92
CA ALA A 64 22.43 -7.88 6.20
C ALA A 64 21.63 -6.88 7.04
N CYS A 65 20.69 -7.35 7.88
CA CYS A 65 19.71 -6.54 8.62
C CYS A 65 20.03 -6.38 10.12
N GLY A 66 21.06 -7.05 10.64
CA GLY A 66 21.35 -7.08 12.09
C GLY A 66 20.25 -7.81 12.86
N ASP A 67 20.05 -7.47 14.13
CA ASP A 67 19.02 -8.09 14.98
C ASP A 67 17.59 -7.70 14.58
N ALA A 68 17.45 -6.71 13.71
CA ALA A 68 16.18 -6.16 13.22
C ALA A 68 15.11 -5.86 14.29
N GLN A 69 15.45 -5.99 15.60
CA GLN A 69 14.55 -5.67 16.71
C GLN A 69 14.25 -4.18 16.73
N GLY A 70 12.96 -3.83 16.82
CA GLY A 70 12.52 -2.43 16.76
C GLY A 70 12.74 -1.75 15.40
N THR A 71 13.23 -2.47 14.39
CA THR A 71 13.55 -1.92 13.08
C THR A 71 12.29 -1.82 12.22
N LYS A 72 11.93 -0.60 11.86
CA LYS A 72 10.88 -0.38 10.86
C LYS A 72 11.24 -1.04 9.54
N SER A 73 10.23 -1.54 8.82
CA SER A 73 10.42 -1.99 7.44
C SER A 73 11.13 -0.93 6.60
N SER A 74 12.08 -1.33 5.74
CA SER A 74 12.77 -0.41 4.83
C SER A 74 11.80 0.41 3.97
N PHE A 75 10.68 -0.18 3.56
CA PHE A 75 9.60 0.53 2.86
C PHE A 75 8.89 1.54 3.75
N GLN A 76 8.60 1.21 5.01
CA GLN A 76 8.00 2.15 5.96
C GLN A 76 8.94 3.31 6.26
N ALA A 77 10.23 3.03 6.47
CA ALA A 77 11.24 4.07 6.69
C ALA A 77 11.34 5.01 5.49
N LEU A 78 11.30 4.48 4.27
CA LEU A 78 11.29 5.28 3.05
C LEU A 78 10.00 6.10 2.90
N ALA A 79 8.83 5.51 3.19
CA ALA A 79 7.55 6.22 3.17
C ALA A 79 7.53 7.38 4.18
N GLU A 80 8.04 7.17 5.39
CA GLU A 80 8.16 8.23 6.39
C GLU A 80 9.13 9.33 5.95
N GLU A 81 10.24 8.98 5.31
CA GLU A 81 11.19 9.96 4.79
C GLU A 81 10.56 10.81 3.67
N ASN A 82 9.78 10.21 2.78
CA ASN A 82 9.03 10.94 1.76
C ASN A 82 8.00 11.90 2.39
N LYS A 83 7.32 11.48 3.47
CA LYS A 83 6.42 12.36 4.22
C LYS A 83 7.18 13.51 4.90
N ARG A 84 8.40 13.27 5.43
CA ARG A 84 9.25 14.35 5.98
C ARG A 84 9.66 15.37 4.91
N ARG A 85 9.92 14.92 3.67
CA ARG A 85 10.18 15.84 2.55
C ARG A 85 8.96 16.68 2.21
N LEU A 86 7.77 16.05 2.11
CA LEU A 86 6.52 16.79 1.92
C LEU A 86 6.26 17.77 3.08
N ARG A 87 6.52 17.37 4.32
CA ARG A 87 6.45 18.26 5.47
C ARG A 87 7.32 19.50 5.30
N LYS A 88 8.59 19.32 4.90
CA LYS A 88 9.51 20.46 4.66
C LYS A 88 9.00 21.39 3.58
N ILE A 89 8.38 20.86 2.52
CA ILE A 89 7.76 21.66 1.46
C ILE A 89 6.58 22.46 2.03
N LEU A 90 5.68 21.81 2.76
CA LEU A 90 4.47 22.42 3.33
C LEU A 90 4.77 23.45 4.43
N GLU A 91 5.91 23.33 5.13
CA GLU A 91 6.36 24.29 6.14
C GLU A 91 7.12 25.50 5.55
N LYS A 92 7.37 25.53 4.22
CA LYS A 92 8.04 26.62 3.51
C LYS A 92 7.25 27.10 2.29
N PRO A 93 6.01 27.58 2.47
CA PRO A 93 5.12 27.89 1.34
C PRO A 93 5.65 28.94 0.37
N GLY A 94 6.42 29.93 0.84
CA GLY A 94 6.98 31.00 -0.01
C GLY A 94 8.02 30.57 -1.03
N SER A 95 8.44 29.31 -1.05
CA SER A 95 9.49 28.78 -1.94
C SER A 95 8.92 28.17 -3.22
N TRP A 96 7.59 28.02 -3.35
CA TRP A 96 6.95 27.27 -4.41
C TRP A 96 5.92 28.12 -5.16
N HIS A 97 5.96 28.10 -6.49
CA HIS A 97 5.06 28.83 -7.38
C HIS A 97 4.81 28.01 -8.65
N LEU A 98 4.16 26.85 -8.50
CA LEU A 98 3.84 25.98 -9.63
C LEU A 98 2.47 26.27 -10.25
N GLY A 99 1.65 27.11 -9.59
CA GLY A 99 0.29 27.46 -10.05
C GLY A 99 -0.68 26.29 -9.96
N THR A 100 -0.55 25.45 -8.95
CA THR A 100 -1.29 24.18 -8.78
C THR A 100 -2.16 24.16 -7.50
N GLY A 101 -2.57 25.31 -7.00
CA GLY A 101 -3.40 25.42 -5.78
C GLY A 101 -2.61 25.26 -4.46
N GLU A 102 -1.32 25.61 -4.47
CA GLU A 102 -0.43 25.49 -3.31
C GLU A 102 -0.96 26.19 -2.08
N ASP A 103 -1.51 27.40 -2.24
CA ASP A 103 -1.99 28.21 -1.12
C ASP A 103 -3.04 27.48 -0.28
N LYS A 104 -3.98 26.78 -0.94
CA LYS A 104 -5.01 26.01 -0.23
C LYS A 104 -4.43 24.78 0.48
N ALA A 105 -3.48 24.11 -0.15
CA ALA A 105 -2.80 22.95 0.45
C ALA A 105 -1.99 23.39 1.70
N PHE A 106 -1.28 24.53 1.61
CA PHE A 106 -0.53 25.10 2.74
C PHE A 106 -1.45 25.55 3.87
N GLN A 107 -2.55 26.25 3.55
CA GLN A 107 -3.53 26.68 4.56
C GLN A 107 -4.17 25.49 5.26
N PHE A 108 -4.58 24.46 4.50
CA PHE A 108 -5.13 23.25 5.07
C PHE A 108 -4.12 22.54 6.00
N TYR A 109 -2.88 22.36 5.55
CA TYR A 109 -1.83 21.76 6.36
C TYR A 109 -1.60 22.55 7.65
N SER A 110 -1.50 23.88 7.55
CA SER A 110 -1.31 24.77 8.72
C SER A 110 -2.45 24.63 9.71
N SER A 111 -3.71 24.62 9.26
CA SER A 111 -4.87 24.44 10.16
C SER A 111 -4.87 23.06 10.83
N CYS A 112 -4.40 22.02 10.11
CA CYS A 112 -4.30 20.67 10.66
C CYS A 112 -3.25 20.54 11.76
N VAL A 113 -2.08 21.20 11.64
CA VAL A 113 -1.00 21.11 12.63
C VAL A 113 -1.17 22.06 13.80
N ASP A 114 -2.05 23.06 13.68
CA ASP A 114 -2.36 24.03 14.75
C ASP A 114 -3.22 23.38 15.85
N THR A 115 -2.55 22.65 16.73
CA THR A 115 -3.23 22.01 17.86
C THR A 115 -3.79 23.03 18.85
N GLY A 116 -3.20 24.24 18.94
CA GLY A 116 -3.67 25.28 19.84
C GLY A 116 -5.07 25.78 19.43
N ALA A 117 -5.28 26.08 18.16
CA ALA A 117 -6.58 26.47 17.63
C ALA A 117 -7.62 25.35 17.81
N ILE A 118 -7.25 24.10 17.51
CA ILE A 118 -8.14 22.94 17.64
C ILE A 118 -8.57 22.69 19.10
N GLU A 119 -7.65 22.83 20.06
CA GLU A 119 -7.96 22.73 21.50
C GLU A 119 -8.87 23.87 21.96
N ALA A 120 -8.66 25.10 21.46
CA ALA A 120 -9.50 26.24 21.79
C ALA A 120 -10.93 26.11 21.26
N GLU A 121 -11.13 25.53 20.07
CA GLU A 121 -12.44 25.27 19.49
C GLU A 121 -13.17 24.12 20.21
N GLY A 122 -12.45 23.11 20.65
CA GLY A 122 -12.96 21.92 21.33
C GLY A 122 -14.08 21.24 20.53
N ALA A 123 -15.21 20.97 21.18
CA ALA A 123 -16.36 20.28 20.57
C ALA A 123 -17.31 21.21 19.77
N ALA A 124 -17.08 22.53 19.75
CA ALA A 124 -18.03 23.49 19.16
C ALA A 124 -18.31 23.24 17.66
N PRO A 125 -17.29 23.00 16.79
CA PRO A 125 -17.54 22.72 15.37
C PRO A 125 -18.36 21.45 15.14
N LEU A 126 -18.15 20.42 15.97
CA LEU A 126 -18.91 19.18 15.85
C LEU A 126 -20.35 19.32 16.34
N ARG A 127 -20.61 20.14 17.38
CA ARG A 127 -21.98 20.47 17.80
C ARG A 127 -22.76 21.14 16.67
N GLN A 128 -22.13 22.04 15.92
CA GLN A 128 -22.76 22.65 14.75
C GLN A 128 -23.15 21.59 13.69
N VAL A 129 -22.26 20.63 13.42
CA VAL A 129 -22.57 19.50 12.53
C VAL A 129 -23.77 18.69 13.02
N ILE A 130 -23.87 18.43 14.33
CA ILE A 130 -24.99 17.71 14.93
C ILE A 130 -26.31 18.51 14.77
N GLU A 131 -26.27 19.82 14.94
CA GLU A 131 -27.42 20.71 14.73
C GLU A 131 -27.90 20.71 13.27
N GLU A 132 -26.97 20.76 12.31
CA GLU A 132 -27.26 20.65 10.87
C GLU A 132 -27.98 19.33 10.52
N LEU A 133 -27.67 18.24 11.26
CA LEU A 133 -28.31 16.94 11.12
C LEU A 133 -29.65 16.82 11.87
N GLY A 134 -30.16 17.91 12.44
CA GLY A 134 -31.45 17.95 13.17
C GLY A 134 -31.30 17.71 14.69
N GLY A 135 -30.08 17.70 15.21
CA GLY A 135 -29.81 17.46 16.61
C GLY A 135 -29.99 16.01 17.05
N TRP A 136 -29.86 15.78 18.34
CA TRP A 136 -30.13 14.48 18.98
C TRP A 136 -30.66 14.65 20.42
N ARG A 137 -31.31 13.62 20.93
CA ARG A 137 -31.95 13.67 22.26
C ARG A 137 -30.96 13.71 23.42
N ILE A 138 -29.73 13.34 23.19
CA ILE A 138 -28.67 13.30 24.20
C ILE A 138 -28.34 14.70 24.71
N SER A 139 -28.28 15.73 23.84
CA SER A 139 -28.02 17.13 24.22
C SER A 139 -29.29 17.97 24.44
N GLY A 140 -30.49 17.40 24.30
CA GLY A 140 -31.77 18.03 24.60
C GLY A 140 -32.48 18.76 23.46
N ASN A 141 -31.83 19.12 22.39
CA ASN A 141 -32.39 19.90 21.25
C ASN A 141 -32.74 19.03 20.04
N TRP A 142 -33.47 17.96 20.24
CA TRP A 142 -33.92 17.11 19.14
C TRP A 142 -35.33 17.54 18.70
N THR A 143 -35.50 17.82 17.40
CA THR A 143 -36.78 18.29 16.86
C THR A 143 -37.62 17.14 16.27
N SER A 144 -37.14 16.49 15.24
CA SER A 144 -37.76 15.30 14.64
C SER A 144 -36.81 14.69 13.65
N LEU A 145 -36.85 13.35 13.48
CA LEU A 145 -36.04 12.66 12.49
C LEU A 145 -36.76 12.64 11.13
N ASP A 146 -36.15 13.29 10.14
CA ASP A 146 -36.33 12.90 8.75
C ASP A 146 -35.18 11.95 8.39
N PHE A 147 -35.42 10.66 8.47
CA PHE A 147 -34.40 9.62 8.35
C PHE A 147 -33.69 9.68 7.00
N ASN A 148 -34.46 9.75 5.90
CA ASN A 148 -33.85 9.73 4.55
C ASN A 148 -33.06 11.00 4.27
N ARG A 149 -33.51 12.17 4.74
CA ARG A 149 -32.76 13.41 4.67
C ARG A 149 -31.45 13.33 5.46
N THR A 150 -31.51 12.86 6.71
CA THR A 150 -30.34 12.71 7.57
C THR A 150 -29.34 11.73 6.94
N LEU A 151 -29.81 10.58 6.46
CA LEU A 151 -28.98 9.59 5.79
C LEU A 151 -28.33 10.17 4.53
N SER A 152 -29.08 10.88 3.69
CA SER A 152 -28.57 11.55 2.50
C SER A 152 -27.49 12.59 2.82
N LEU A 153 -27.66 13.36 3.90
CA LEU A 153 -26.65 14.33 4.36
C LEU A 153 -25.39 13.62 4.87
N LEU A 154 -25.54 12.58 5.68
CA LEU A 154 -24.44 11.78 6.18
C LEU A 154 -23.60 11.21 5.04
N MET A 155 -24.25 10.63 4.05
CA MET A 155 -23.60 10.04 2.90
C MET A 155 -22.97 11.08 1.95
N SER A 156 -23.70 12.16 1.62
CA SER A 156 -23.26 13.13 0.61
C SER A 156 -22.31 14.19 1.17
N GLN A 157 -22.59 14.78 2.35
CA GLN A 157 -21.81 15.89 2.91
C GLN A 157 -20.64 15.43 3.78
N TYR A 158 -20.85 14.33 4.52
CA TYR A 158 -19.87 13.88 5.51
C TYR A 158 -19.12 12.60 5.09
N GLY A 159 -19.55 11.94 4.00
CA GLY A 159 -18.94 10.69 3.53
C GLY A 159 -19.14 9.51 4.49
N TYR A 160 -20.08 9.63 5.43
CA TYR A 160 -20.34 8.61 6.43
C TYR A 160 -21.55 7.72 6.04
N PHE A 161 -21.34 6.42 6.07
CA PHE A 161 -22.31 5.40 5.66
C PHE A 161 -22.68 4.52 6.87
N PRO A 162 -23.79 4.81 7.58
CA PRO A 162 -24.10 4.10 8.83
C PRO A 162 -24.57 2.66 8.65
N PHE A 163 -25.16 2.28 7.49
CA PHE A 163 -25.84 1.00 7.31
C PHE A 163 -25.28 0.15 6.17
N PHE A 164 -24.72 0.76 5.14
CA PHE A 164 -24.16 0.09 3.97
C PHE A 164 -23.10 0.98 3.35
N ARG A 165 -22.32 0.46 2.41
CA ARG A 165 -21.37 1.25 1.60
C ARG A 165 -21.89 1.40 0.19
N ALA A 166 -21.73 2.58 -0.38
CA ALA A 166 -21.98 2.86 -1.78
C ALA A 166 -20.76 3.52 -2.43
N TYR A 167 -20.28 2.98 -3.51
CA TYR A 167 -19.12 3.50 -4.24
C TYR A 167 -19.20 3.20 -5.73
N LEU A 168 -18.43 3.93 -6.54
CA LEU A 168 -18.39 3.77 -7.98
C LEU A 168 -17.31 2.79 -8.38
N GLN A 169 -17.64 1.84 -9.25
CA GLN A 169 -16.69 0.90 -9.85
C GLN A 169 -16.95 0.72 -11.34
N PRO A 170 -15.92 0.30 -12.14
CA PRO A 170 -16.13 -0.18 -13.49
C PRO A 170 -17.02 -1.41 -13.49
N HIS A 171 -17.90 -1.52 -14.48
CA HIS A 171 -18.73 -2.71 -14.66
C HIS A 171 -17.82 -3.94 -14.91
N PRO A 172 -18.07 -5.10 -14.28
CA PRO A 172 -17.19 -6.27 -14.40
C PRO A 172 -16.95 -6.77 -15.84
N THR A 173 -17.92 -6.58 -16.72
CA THR A 173 -17.85 -7.01 -18.13
C THR A 173 -17.74 -5.85 -19.12
N LEU A 174 -17.99 -4.61 -18.69
CA LEU A 174 -17.94 -3.40 -19.49
C LEU A 174 -17.08 -2.34 -18.79
N PRO A 175 -15.76 -2.44 -18.90
CA PRO A 175 -14.81 -1.68 -18.06
C PRO A 175 -14.89 -0.15 -18.19
N HIS A 176 -15.56 0.38 -19.22
CA HIS A 176 -15.77 1.81 -19.40
C HIS A 176 -17.15 2.30 -18.94
N THR A 177 -17.98 1.42 -18.37
CA THR A 177 -19.31 1.77 -17.89
C THR A 177 -19.31 1.87 -16.37
N PRO A 178 -19.65 3.03 -15.78
CA PRO A 178 -19.72 3.16 -14.33
C PRO A 178 -20.93 2.42 -13.75
N VAL A 179 -20.72 1.70 -12.66
CA VAL A 179 -21.77 1.06 -11.89
C VAL A 179 -21.63 1.43 -10.42
N ILE A 180 -22.74 1.76 -9.78
CA ILE A 180 -22.79 1.95 -8.33
C ILE A 180 -22.76 0.58 -7.66
N GLN A 181 -21.83 0.40 -6.74
CA GLN A 181 -21.69 -0.82 -5.97
C GLN A 181 -22.19 -0.60 -4.55
N LEU A 182 -22.98 -1.52 -4.05
CA LEU A 182 -23.45 -1.56 -2.67
C LEU A 182 -22.86 -2.79 -1.97
N SER A 183 -22.32 -2.58 -0.79
CA SER A 183 -21.80 -3.66 0.06
C SER A 183 -22.25 -3.47 1.50
N PRO A 184 -22.30 -4.57 2.29
CA PRO A 184 -22.49 -4.48 3.73
C PRO A 184 -21.39 -3.65 4.37
N ILE A 185 -21.66 -3.10 5.55
CA ILE A 185 -20.62 -2.56 6.43
C ILE A 185 -19.85 -3.77 6.95
N ALA A 186 -18.72 -4.07 6.33
CA ALA A 186 -17.83 -5.09 6.83
C ALA A 186 -16.84 -4.49 7.83
N PRO A 187 -16.44 -5.19 8.88
CA PRO A 187 -15.26 -4.79 9.65
C PRO A 187 -14.07 -4.76 8.68
N SER A 188 -13.42 -3.61 8.59
CA SER A 188 -12.23 -3.46 7.76
C SER A 188 -11.13 -4.37 8.30
N PRO A 189 -10.52 -5.27 7.52
CA PRO A 189 -9.27 -5.87 7.94
C PRO A 189 -8.24 -4.76 8.10
N SER A 190 -7.55 -4.78 9.23
CA SER A 190 -6.55 -3.80 9.68
C SER A 190 -5.85 -3.03 8.57
N SER A 191 -5.86 -1.72 8.73
CA SER A 191 -5.19 -0.68 7.98
C SER A 191 -3.90 -1.12 7.28
N HIS A 192 -3.94 -1.43 6.04
CA HIS A 192 -2.91 -1.37 4.99
C HIS A 192 -3.25 -2.19 3.76
N THR A 193 -4.36 -2.93 3.77
CA THR A 193 -4.80 -3.66 2.59
C THR A 193 -6.30 -3.43 2.40
N CYS A 194 -6.67 -2.81 1.29
CA CYS A 194 -8.02 -2.96 0.76
C CYS A 194 -8.38 -4.45 0.78
N PRO A 195 -9.61 -4.85 1.17
CA PRO A 195 -9.97 -6.25 1.20
C PRO A 195 -9.65 -6.88 -0.15
N LEU A 196 -8.81 -7.90 -0.14
CA LEU A 196 -8.49 -8.73 -1.28
C LEU A 196 -9.79 -9.35 -1.79
N LEU A 197 -10.35 -8.75 -2.82
CA LEU A 197 -11.26 -9.45 -3.71
C LEU A 197 -10.51 -10.65 -4.31
N PRO A 198 -11.20 -11.78 -4.56
CA PRO A 198 -10.55 -12.97 -5.13
C PRO A 198 -9.85 -12.61 -6.44
N PRO A 199 -8.86 -13.40 -6.89
CA PRO A 199 -7.87 -13.03 -7.92
C PRO A 199 -8.39 -12.65 -9.31
N ARG A 200 -9.70 -12.51 -9.50
CA ARG A 200 -10.31 -11.98 -10.74
C ARG A 200 -10.55 -10.48 -10.74
N SER A 201 -10.33 -9.77 -9.63
CA SER A 201 -10.55 -8.32 -9.51
C SER A 201 -9.34 -7.57 -8.94
N LEU A 202 -8.13 -7.93 -9.38
CA LEU A 202 -6.88 -7.19 -9.12
C LEU A 202 -6.87 -5.75 -9.69
N LEU A 203 -8.03 -5.15 -9.94
CA LEU A 203 -8.18 -3.91 -10.70
C LEU A 203 -8.46 -2.66 -9.87
N LEU A 204 -8.56 -2.77 -8.54
CA LEU A 204 -9.00 -1.61 -7.72
C LEU A 204 -8.24 -1.42 -6.41
N SER A 205 -7.04 -1.94 -6.29
CA SER A 205 -6.28 -1.86 -5.05
C SER A 205 -5.37 -0.65 -4.97
N SER A 206 -5.77 0.50 -5.48
CA SER A 206 -4.97 1.68 -5.19
C SER A 206 -5.56 3.01 -5.67
N ILE A 207 -6.83 3.22 -5.55
CA ILE A 207 -7.23 4.54 -5.12
C ILE A 207 -6.64 4.60 -3.72
N SER A 208 -5.77 5.58 -3.44
CA SER A 208 -5.51 5.97 -2.07
C SER A 208 -6.88 6.12 -1.44
N CYS A 209 -7.32 5.07 -0.74
CA CYS A 209 -8.52 5.16 0.04
C CYS A 209 -8.17 6.19 1.09
N VAL A 210 -8.53 7.44 0.85
CA VAL A 210 -8.87 8.28 1.98
C VAL A 210 -10.01 7.52 2.61
N GLN A 211 -9.68 6.62 3.51
CA GLN A 211 -10.62 5.91 4.33
C GLN A 211 -11.22 6.92 5.30
N ILE A 212 -12.09 7.75 4.76
CA ILE A 212 -13.08 8.48 5.53
C ILE A 212 -14.18 7.49 5.92
N ASP A 213 -14.20 6.36 5.29
CA ASP A 213 -15.11 5.26 5.49
C ASP A 213 -14.70 4.45 6.71
N GLN A 214 -15.37 4.65 7.77
CA GLN A 214 -15.37 3.93 9.04
C GLN A 214 -14.27 4.35 10.02
N PRO A 215 -14.65 4.46 11.29
CA PRO A 215 -13.68 4.31 12.34
C PRO A 215 -12.95 2.98 12.10
N GLU A 216 -11.63 2.97 12.26
CA GLU A 216 -10.78 1.76 12.24
C GLU A 216 -11.16 0.80 13.40
N PHE A 217 -12.45 0.68 13.66
CA PHE A 217 -12.99 -0.29 14.56
C PHE A 217 -13.19 -1.57 13.78
N ASP A 218 -12.05 -2.24 13.53
CA ASP A 218 -12.09 -3.67 13.52
C ASP A 218 -12.65 -4.11 14.88
N LEU A 219 -13.97 -4.05 15.02
CA LEU A 219 -14.58 -4.94 15.97
C LEU A 219 -14.25 -6.33 15.43
N PRO A 220 -13.37 -7.08 16.07
CA PRO A 220 -13.05 -8.43 15.64
C PRO A 220 -14.23 -9.31 16.02
N LEU A 221 -15.39 -9.07 15.43
CA LEU A 221 -16.60 -9.86 15.56
C LEU A 221 -16.50 -11.08 14.64
N LYS A 222 -15.37 -11.81 14.70
CA LYS A 222 -15.31 -13.15 14.14
C LYS A 222 -16.23 -14.03 15.01
N GLN A 223 -17.14 -14.72 14.38
CA GLN A 223 -18.05 -15.69 15.03
C GLN A 223 -17.29 -16.79 15.82
N GLU A 224 -15.99 -16.89 15.68
CA GLU A 224 -15.10 -17.87 16.33
C GLU A 224 -14.40 -17.34 17.59
N GLN A 225 -14.63 -16.10 18.01
CA GLN A 225 -14.02 -15.61 19.24
C GLN A 225 -14.81 -16.08 20.47
N GLU A 226 -14.08 -16.47 21.50
CA GLU A 226 -14.66 -16.82 22.80
C GLU A 226 -15.65 -15.73 23.25
N GLN A 227 -16.84 -16.11 23.67
CA GLN A 227 -17.90 -15.20 24.13
C GLN A 227 -17.41 -14.16 25.15
N LYS A 228 -16.40 -14.54 25.95
CA LYS A 228 -15.78 -13.67 26.95
C LYS A 228 -15.03 -12.49 26.33
N ILE A 229 -14.25 -12.70 25.26
CA ILE A 229 -13.52 -11.63 24.55
C ILE A 229 -14.50 -10.70 23.86
N TYR A 230 -15.54 -11.25 23.23
CA TYR A 230 -16.60 -10.46 22.61
C TYR A 230 -17.29 -9.53 23.62
N ALA A 231 -17.67 -10.04 24.79
CA ALA A 231 -18.29 -9.22 25.83
C ALA A 231 -17.37 -8.09 26.33
N GLN A 232 -16.06 -8.32 26.39
CA GLN A 232 -15.08 -7.30 26.75
C GLN A 232 -14.96 -6.23 25.65
N ILE A 233 -14.92 -6.61 24.38
CA ILE A 233 -14.88 -5.68 23.24
C ILE A 233 -16.12 -4.78 23.26
N VAL A 234 -17.32 -5.34 23.45
CA VAL A 234 -18.57 -4.59 23.54
C VAL A 234 -18.54 -3.60 24.71
N ARG A 235 -17.99 -3.99 25.86
CA ARG A 235 -17.86 -3.10 27.04
C ARG A 235 -16.95 -1.92 26.75
N GLU A 236 -15.77 -2.14 26.13
CA GLU A 236 -14.83 -1.06 25.81
C GLU A 236 -15.42 -0.10 24.76
N TYR A 237 -16.17 -0.64 23.81
CA TYR A 237 -16.84 0.18 22.82
C TYR A 237 -17.98 1.00 23.41
N LEU A 238 -18.76 0.43 24.36
CA LEU A 238 -19.77 1.16 25.11
C LEU A 238 -19.16 2.32 25.92
N ALA A 239 -18.06 2.05 26.61
CA ALA A 239 -17.33 3.08 27.36
C ALA A 239 -16.84 4.21 26.44
N TYR A 240 -16.36 3.88 25.24
CA TYR A 240 -15.95 4.87 24.25
C TYR A 240 -17.10 5.74 23.74
N LEU A 241 -18.21 5.15 23.32
CA LEU A 241 -19.38 5.92 22.86
C LEU A 241 -19.97 6.78 23.99
N SER A 242 -20.00 6.28 25.22
CA SER A 242 -20.42 7.04 26.38
C SER A 242 -19.51 8.24 26.65
N ARG A 243 -18.18 8.06 26.49
CA ARG A 243 -17.22 9.16 26.63
C ARG A 243 -17.40 10.21 25.51
N LEU A 244 -17.66 9.80 24.27
CA LEU A 244 -17.96 10.74 23.18
C LEU A 244 -19.21 11.58 23.45
N GLY A 245 -20.28 10.95 23.90
CA GLY A 245 -21.52 11.65 24.26
C GLY A 245 -21.32 12.64 25.42
N ALA A 246 -20.55 12.27 26.44
CA ALA A 246 -20.21 13.15 27.57
C ALA A 246 -19.36 14.36 27.14
N LEU A 247 -18.37 14.16 26.23
CA LEU A 247 -17.56 15.25 25.68
C LEU A 247 -18.38 16.28 24.88
N LEU A 248 -19.53 15.83 24.34
CA LEU A 248 -20.47 16.70 23.64
C LEU A 248 -21.47 17.39 24.56
N GLY A 249 -21.37 17.16 25.88
CA GLY A 249 -22.22 17.78 26.89
C GLY A 249 -23.55 17.04 27.08
N GLY A 250 -23.61 15.75 26.74
CA GLY A 250 -24.78 14.93 26.93
C GLY A 250 -25.05 14.58 28.41
N ASP A 251 -26.33 14.39 28.73
CA ASP A 251 -26.78 13.86 30.02
C ASP A 251 -26.28 12.41 30.22
N PRO A 252 -25.60 12.08 31.33
CA PRO A 252 -24.93 10.80 31.51
C PRO A 252 -25.85 9.57 31.31
N ASP A 253 -27.09 9.62 31.86
CA ASP A 253 -28.04 8.50 31.78
C ASP A 253 -28.54 8.30 30.35
N LYS A 254 -28.86 9.41 29.65
CA LYS A 254 -29.25 9.35 28.23
C LYS A 254 -28.10 8.89 27.38
N VAL A 255 -26.89 9.38 27.60
CA VAL A 255 -25.70 8.97 26.86
C VAL A 255 -25.50 7.47 26.98
N GLN A 256 -25.57 6.91 28.19
CA GLN A 256 -25.37 5.48 28.41
C GLN A 256 -26.47 4.66 27.73
N GLN A 257 -27.72 5.08 27.84
CA GLN A 257 -28.87 4.38 27.21
C GLN A 257 -28.73 4.39 25.66
N HIS A 258 -28.44 5.56 25.05
CA HIS A 258 -28.35 5.69 23.62
C HIS A 258 -27.09 4.98 23.06
N ALA A 259 -25.97 4.99 23.79
CA ALA A 259 -24.78 4.25 23.42
C ALA A 259 -25.03 2.73 23.44
N PHE A 260 -25.71 2.22 24.46
CA PHE A 260 -26.08 0.80 24.56
C PHE A 260 -26.95 0.36 23.37
N LEU A 261 -27.98 1.15 23.05
CA LEU A 261 -28.86 0.85 21.91
C LEU A 261 -28.19 0.99 20.57
N SER A 262 -27.25 1.95 20.43
CA SER A 262 -26.39 2.04 19.23
C SER A 262 -25.56 0.77 19.02
N ILE A 263 -25.01 0.20 20.09
CA ILE A 263 -24.27 -1.07 20.02
C ILE A 263 -25.20 -2.23 19.66
N SER A 264 -26.42 -2.25 20.19
CA SER A 264 -27.42 -3.27 19.85
C SER A 264 -27.74 -3.27 18.35
N ILE A 265 -27.94 -2.08 17.75
CA ILE A 265 -28.14 -1.93 16.31
C ILE A 265 -26.92 -2.45 15.55
N THR A 266 -25.71 -2.03 15.95
CA THR A 266 -24.46 -2.50 15.33
C THR A 266 -24.35 -4.02 15.41
N SER A 267 -24.60 -4.62 16.56
CA SER A 267 -24.52 -6.08 16.75
C SER A 267 -25.51 -6.84 15.87
N GLN A 268 -26.72 -6.32 15.68
CA GLN A 268 -27.72 -6.93 14.78
C GLN A 268 -27.27 -6.82 13.31
N LEU A 269 -26.75 -5.66 12.90
CA LEU A 269 -26.19 -5.49 11.53
C LEU A 269 -25.06 -6.50 11.27
N PHE A 270 -24.20 -6.75 12.25
CA PHE A 270 -23.12 -7.75 12.11
C PHE A 270 -23.63 -9.19 12.02
N GLN A 271 -24.72 -9.52 12.69
CA GLN A 271 -25.34 -10.86 12.58
C GLN A 271 -25.87 -11.14 11.17
N PHE A 272 -26.22 -10.11 10.41
CA PHE A 272 -26.66 -10.23 9.01
C PHE A 272 -25.52 -10.46 8.04
N LEU A 273 -24.26 -10.23 8.44
CA LEU A 273 -23.09 -10.42 7.58
C LEU A 273 -22.83 -11.91 7.32
N ARG A 274 -22.66 -12.26 6.06
CA ARG A 274 -22.27 -13.62 5.67
C ARG A 274 -20.76 -13.70 5.47
N PRO A 275 -20.09 -14.76 5.96
CA PRO A 275 -18.70 -15.01 5.67
C PRO A 275 -18.46 -15.06 4.15
N LEU A 276 -17.35 -14.46 3.70
CA LEU A 276 -16.98 -14.42 2.28
C LEU A 276 -16.88 -15.84 1.68
N GLU A 277 -16.44 -16.81 2.47
CA GLU A 277 -16.35 -18.23 2.09
C GLU A 277 -17.71 -18.82 1.72
N GLN A 278 -18.77 -18.47 2.45
CA GLN A 278 -20.14 -18.90 2.13
C GLN A 278 -20.66 -18.25 0.85
N GLN A 279 -20.33 -16.97 0.61
CA GLN A 279 -20.70 -16.28 -0.61
C GLN A 279 -19.98 -16.88 -1.83
N GLN A 280 -18.71 -17.24 -1.68
CA GLN A 280 -17.92 -17.93 -2.71
C GLN A 280 -18.43 -19.34 -3.01
N ALA A 281 -18.82 -20.11 -1.99
CA ALA A 281 -19.37 -21.43 -2.13
C ALA A 281 -20.70 -21.43 -2.93
N GLN A 282 -21.50 -20.37 -2.79
CA GLN A 282 -22.74 -20.19 -3.53
C GLN A 282 -22.56 -19.65 -4.94
N LYS A 283 -21.33 -19.37 -5.41
CA LYS A 283 -20.99 -18.74 -6.71
C LYS A 283 -21.72 -17.41 -6.98
N LYS A 284 -22.25 -16.74 -5.94
CA LYS A 284 -22.99 -15.47 -6.04
C LYS A 284 -22.16 -14.36 -5.38
N LEU A 285 -21.11 -13.92 -6.05
CA LEU A 285 -20.26 -12.82 -5.55
C LEU A 285 -20.94 -11.45 -5.64
N PHE A 286 -21.92 -11.28 -6.50
CA PHE A 286 -22.72 -10.07 -6.65
C PHE A 286 -24.02 -10.35 -7.43
N GLN A 287 -24.98 -9.47 -7.28
CA GLN A 287 -26.23 -9.46 -8.03
C GLN A 287 -26.42 -8.08 -8.68
N LEU A 288 -26.92 -8.07 -9.91
CA LEU A 288 -27.32 -6.83 -10.59
C LEU A 288 -28.83 -6.63 -10.36
N VAL A 289 -29.18 -5.49 -9.78
CA VAL A 289 -30.56 -5.08 -9.53
C VAL A 289 -30.72 -3.61 -9.92
N THR A 290 -31.93 -3.20 -10.30
CA THR A 290 -32.22 -1.77 -10.53
C THR A 290 -32.53 -1.07 -9.19
N ILE A 291 -32.46 0.28 -9.19
CA ILE A 291 -32.83 1.05 -7.99
C ILE A 291 -34.29 0.75 -7.60
N ASP A 292 -35.22 0.65 -8.57
CA ASP A 292 -36.62 0.29 -8.31
C ASP A 292 -36.76 -1.09 -7.66
N GLN A 293 -36.08 -2.09 -8.21
CA GLN A 293 -36.10 -3.43 -7.63
C GLN A 293 -35.54 -3.44 -6.21
N LEU A 294 -34.48 -2.66 -5.96
CA LEU A 294 -33.94 -2.52 -4.62
C LEU A 294 -34.90 -1.80 -3.68
N GLN A 295 -35.64 -0.78 -4.17
CA GLN A 295 -36.66 -0.08 -3.41
C GLN A 295 -37.79 -1.00 -2.97
N GLU A 296 -38.21 -1.94 -3.81
CA GLU A 296 -39.21 -2.95 -3.46
C GLU A 296 -38.70 -3.96 -2.40
N MET A 297 -37.44 -4.36 -2.51
CA MET A 297 -36.84 -5.37 -1.65
C MET A 297 -36.36 -4.85 -0.30
N ALA A 298 -36.02 -3.56 -0.21
CA ALA A 298 -35.46 -2.91 0.98
C ALA A 298 -36.06 -1.50 1.14
N PRO A 299 -37.36 -1.37 1.50
CA PRO A 299 -38.14 -0.14 1.38
C PRO A 299 -37.82 0.94 2.40
N ALA A 300 -37.13 0.64 3.50
CA ALA A 300 -36.89 1.61 4.59
C ALA A 300 -36.04 2.81 4.15
N ILE A 301 -35.28 2.70 3.06
CA ILE A 301 -34.41 3.73 2.52
C ILE A 301 -34.98 4.24 1.19
N ASP A 302 -35.01 5.55 1.01
CA ASP A 302 -35.22 6.16 -0.31
C ASP A 302 -33.92 6.07 -1.10
N TRP A 303 -33.76 4.93 -1.79
CA TRP A 303 -32.51 4.61 -2.52
C TRP A 303 -32.17 5.62 -3.60
N LEU A 304 -33.18 6.06 -4.38
CA LEU A 304 -32.93 7.01 -5.47
C LEU A 304 -32.42 8.34 -4.93
N SER A 305 -33.10 8.92 -3.96
CA SER A 305 -32.74 10.21 -3.38
C SER A 305 -31.37 10.15 -2.66
N CYS A 306 -31.12 9.11 -1.88
CA CYS A 306 -29.85 8.94 -1.16
C CYS A 306 -28.66 8.75 -2.10
N LEU A 307 -28.80 7.90 -3.11
CA LEU A 307 -27.73 7.65 -4.08
C LEU A 307 -27.53 8.85 -5.02
N GLN A 308 -28.60 9.53 -5.43
CA GLN A 308 -28.51 10.76 -6.23
C GLN A 308 -27.74 11.86 -5.49
N ALA A 309 -28.05 12.08 -4.20
CA ALA A 309 -27.32 13.04 -3.38
C ALA A 309 -25.85 12.66 -3.22
N THR A 310 -25.57 11.37 -3.06
CA THR A 310 -24.22 10.85 -2.82
C THR A 310 -23.32 10.95 -4.05
N PHE A 311 -23.89 10.73 -5.25
CA PHE A 311 -23.14 10.67 -6.51
C PHE A 311 -23.38 11.86 -7.44
N THR A 312 -23.86 12.98 -6.92
CA THR A 312 -23.90 14.24 -7.68
C THR A 312 -22.48 14.60 -8.18
N PRO A 313 -22.30 14.98 -9.47
CA PRO A 313 -23.32 15.38 -10.44
C PRO A 313 -23.85 14.25 -11.37
N MET A 314 -23.64 12.99 -11.06
CA MET A 314 -24.18 11.85 -11.82
C MET A 314 -25.70 11.87 -11.76
N SER A 315 -26.40 11.83 -12.90
CA SER A 315 -27.86 11.73 -12.95
C SER A 315 -28.29 10.27 -12.91
N LEU A 316 -29.01 9.90 -11.87
CA LEU A 316 -29.52 8.54 -11.65
C LEU A 316 -30.99 8.43 -12.09
N ARG A 317 -31.38 7.24 -12.53
CA ARG A 317 -32.75 6.88 -12.88
C ARG A 317 -33.19 5.65 -12.10
N PRO A 318 -34.50 5.46 -11.87
CA PRO A 318 -35.01 4.27 -11.22
C PRO A 318 -34.54 2.95 -11.85
N SER A 319 -34.42 2.93 -13.18
CA SER A 319 -33.89 1.78 -13.94
C SER A 319 -32.38 1.62 -13.91
N GLN A 320 -31.65 2.47 -13.19
CA GLN A 320 -30.18 2.37 -13.06
C GLN A 320 -29.78 1.07 -12.39
N LEU A 321 -28.87 0.32 -13.04
CA LEU A 321 -28.33 -0.91 -12.50
C LEU A 321 -27.33 -0.65 -11.35
N LEU A 322 -27.49 -1.38 -10.29
CA LEU A 322 -26.64 -1.43 -9.11
C LEU A 322 -26.00 -2.81 -9.04
N LEU A 323 -24.74 -2.86 -8.62
CA LEU A 323 -24.05 -4.09 -8.30
C LEU A 323 -24.09 -4.30 -6.77
N VAL A 324 -24.86 -5.29 -6.32
CA VAL A 324 -25.09 -5.57 -4.92
C VAL A 324 -24.34 -6.83 -4.51
N HIS A 325 -23.45 -6.72 -3.50
CA HIS A 325 -22.66 -7.86 -3.02
C HIS A 325 -23.48 -8.80 -2.16
N ASP A 326 -24.33 -8.28 -1.27
CA ASP A 326 -25.19 -9.09 -0.41
C ASP A 326 -26.59 -8.46 -0.33
N LEU A 327 -27.49 -8.97 -1.15
CA LEU A 327 -28.88 -8.49 -1.20
C LEU A 327 -29.66 -8.88 0.06
N GLU A 328 -29.37 -10.04 0.65
CA GLU A 328 -30.06 -10.49 1.88
C GLU A 328 -29.68 -9.63 3.07
N TYR A 329 -28.40 -9.19 3.13
CA TYR A 329 -27.99 -8.21 4.12
C TYR A 329 -28.80 -6.91 3.99
N LEU A 330 -28.98 -6.38 2.77
CA LEU A 330 -29.72 -5.14 2.56
C LEU A 330 -31.20 -5.27 2.93
N LYS A 331 -31.82 -6.43 2.68
CA LYS A 331 -33.19 -6.73 3.10
C LYS A 331 -33.33 -6.75 4.63
N ASN A 332 -32.48 -7.52 5.31
CA ASN A 332 -32.50 -7.65 6.77
C ASN A 332 -32.18 -6.30 7.45
N MET A 333 -31.21 -5.55 6.91
CA MET A 333 -30.88 -4.20 7.34
C MET A 333 -32.08 -3.26 7.18
N SER A 334 -32.80 -3.32 6.04
CA SER A 334 -34.00 -2.51 5.80
C SER A 334 -35.09 -2.82 6.81
N GLN A 335 -35.35 -4.08 7.11
CA GLN A 335 -36.33 -4.49 8.13
C GLN A 335 -35.92 -3.96 9.51
N LEU A 336 -34.68 -4.09 9.90
CA LEU A 336 -34.16 -3.53 11.15
C LEU A 336 -34.39 -2.02 11.24
N VAL A 337 -34.05 -1.29 10.17
CA VAL A 337 -34.24 0.17 10.12
C VAL A 337 -35.72 0.52 10.24
N GLU A 338 -36.61 -0.19 9.57
CA GLU A 338 -38.07 0.00 9.66
C GLU A 338 -38.60 -0.21 11.07
N GLU A 339 -38.18 -1.28 11.74
CA GLU A 339 -38.53 -1.54 13.15
C GLU A 339 -38.05 -0.43 14.08
N GLN A 340 -36.81 0.06 13.88
CA GLN A 340 -36.25 1.16 14.66
C GLN A 340 -37.01 2.47 14.41
N LEU A 341 -37.40 2.75 13.16
CA LEU A 341 -38.16 3.93 12.78
C LEU A 341 -39.56 3.93 13.42
N LEU A 342 -40.18 2.78 13.57
CA LEU A 342 -41.49 2.66 14.20
C LEU A 342 -41.43 2.81 15.72
N LYS A 343 -40.42 2.26 16.38
CA LYS A 343 -40.41 2.12 17.86
C LYS A 343 -39.40 3.06 18.54
N TYR A 344 -38.26 3.37 17.88
CA TYR A 344 -37.08 3.92 18.55
C TYR A 344 -36.33 4.95 17.66
N ARG A 345 -37.06 5.90 17.10
CA ARG A 345 -36.50 6.91 16.16
C ARG A 345 -35.33 7.72 16.73
N ASP A 346 -35.42 8.11 17.99
CA ASP A 346 -34.41 8.87 18.69
C ASP A 346 -33.11 8.08 18.90
N PHE A 347 -33.19 6.79 19.10
CA PHE A 347 -32.03 5.92 19.20
C PHE A 347 -31.37 5.69 17.84
N LEU A 348 -32.16 5.56 16.77
CA LEU A 348 -31.65 5.44 15.41
C LEU A 348 -30.89 6.73 15.00
N GLN A 349 -31.43 7.90 15.33
CA GLN A 349 -30.75 9.19 15.13
C GLN A 349 -29.43 9.22 15.91
N SER A 350 -29.45 8.84 17.17
CA SER A 350 -28.24 8.83 18.00
C SER A 350 -27.20 7.81 17.51
N HIS A 351 -27.61 6.67 16.98
CA HIS A 351 -26.74 5.69 16.37
C HIS A 351 -25.99 6.29 15.18
N MET A 352 -26.69 6.97 14.27
CA MET A 352 -26.10 7.62 13.12
C MET A 352 -25.13 8.74 13.53
N ILE A 353 -25.51 9.57 14.51
CA ILE A 353 -24.66 10.67 14.98
C ILE A 353 -23.44 10.15 15.73
N LEU A 354 -23.59 9.18 16.66
CA LEU A 354 -22.45 8.62 17.39
C LEU A 354 -21.41 8.00 16.46
N GLY A 355 -21.85 7.32 15.41
CA GLY A 355 -20.95 6.79 14.40
C GLY A 355 -20.20 7.88 13.63
N LEU A 356 -20.90 8.95 13.23
CA LEU A 356 -20.25 10.11 12.61
C LEU A 356 -19.23 10.78 13.56
N VAL A 357 -19.62 10.99 14.83
CA VAL A 357 -18.73 11.54 15.87
C VAL A 357 -17.48 10.69 16.01
N GLY A 358 -17.64 9.36 16.06
CA GLY A 358 -16.51 8.43 16.06
C GLY A 358 -15.58 8.60 14.87
N THR A 359 -16.13 8.79 13.67
CA THR A 359 -15.39 9.01 12.43
C THR A 359 -14.65 10.35 12.43
N LEU A 360 -15.26 11.42 12.95
CA LEU A 360 -14.68 12.75 12.96
C LEU A 360 -13.77 13.02 14.19
N SER A 361 -13.78 12.14 15.19
CA SER A 361 -13.00 12.30 16.43
C SER A 361 -11.49 12.57 16.22
N PRO A 362 -10.80 12.03 15.19
CA PRO A 362 -9.41 12.35 14.91
C PRO A 362 -9.16 13.81 14.50
N ALA A 363 -10.19 14.51 14.02
CA ALA A 363 -10.11 15.90 13.60
C ALA A 363 -10.41 16.92 14.73
N LEU A 364 -10.71 16.43 15.93
CA LEU A 364 -11.09 17.23 17.09
C LEU A 364 -9.94 17.36 18.10
N ASP A 365 -10.25 17.93 19.27
CA ASP A 365 -9.30 18.18 20.36
C ASP A 365 -8.69 16.89 20.96
N SER A 366 -7.72 17.10 21.85
CA SER A 366 -6.97 16.01 22.49
C SER A 366 -7.86 15.04 23.26
N LYS A 367 -8.98 15.47 23.83
CA LYS A 367 -9.90 14.65 24.64
C LYS A 367 -10.60 13.58 23.76
N PHE A 368 -11.06 13.98 22.56
CA PHE A 368 -11.64 13.05 21.58
C PHE A 368 -10.60 12.08 21.04
N GLN A 369 -9.40 12.58 20.71
CA GLN A 369 -8.30 11.76 20.20
C GLN A 369 -7.84 10.74 21.26
N GLU A 370 -7.78 11.12 22.53
CA GLU A 370 -7.40 10.23 23.62
C GLU A 370 -8.47 9.17 23.88
N ALA A 371 -9.76 9.53 23.82
CA ALA A 371 -10.85 8.56 23.92
C ALA A 371 -10.71 7.46 22.86
N ARG A 372 -10.43 7.87 21.61
CA ARG A 372 -10.21 6.94 20.50
C ARG A 372 -8.95 6.09 20.67
N ARG A 373 -7.83 6.70 21.04
CA ARG A 373 -6.56 6.01 21.28
C ARG A 373 -6.68 4.94 22.35
N SER A 374 -7.34 5.28 23.47
CA SER A 374 -7.61 4.34 24.57
C SER A 374 -8.41 3.13 24.09
N LEU A 375 -9.47 3.33 23.31
CA LEU A 375 -10.25 2.23 22.74
C LEU A 375 -9.37 1.34 21.85
N ILE A 376 -8.66 1.91 20.87
CA ILE A 376 -7.81 1.14 19.94
C ILE A 376 -6.77 0.33 20.70
N GLN A 377 -6.12 0.91 21.71
CA GLN A 377 -5.14 0.22 22.52
C GLN A 377 -5.76 -0.99 23.23
N LYS A 378 -6.89 -0.83 23.89
CA LYS A 378 -7.59 -1.92 24.59
C LYS A 378 -8.07 -3.03 23.64
N LEU A 379 -8.59 -2.67 22.47
CA LEU A 379 -8.98 -3.64 21.45
C LEU A 379 -7.78 -4.45 20.94
N ARG A 380 -6.63 -3.82 20.78
CA ARG A 380 -5.38 -4.51 20.38
C ARG A 380 -4.88 -5.45 21.46
N GLU A 381 -4.93 -5.03 22.73
CA GLU A 381 -4.60 -5.88 23.88
C GLU A 381 -5.52 -7.11 23.96
N LEU A 382 -6.84 -6.93 23.84
CA LEU A 382 -7.81 -8.02 23.83
C LEU A 382 -7.64 -8.99 22.67
N THR A 383 -7.17 -8.51 21.53
CA THR A 383 -6.96 -9.31 20.32
C THR A 383 -5.50 -9.77 20.16
N GLN A 384 -4.66 -9.61 21.18
CA GLN A 384 -3.24 -9.98 21.20
C GLN A 384 -2.45 -9.38 20.02
N ARG A 385 -2.83 -8.20 19.56
CA ARG A 385 -2.10 -7.46 18.53
C ARG A 385 -1.05 -6.56 19.16
N PRO A 386 0.10 -6.33 18.49
CA PRO A 386 1.12 -5.42 19.01
C PRO A 386 0.55 -4.00 19.19
N PRO A 387 1.05 -3.22 20.16
CA PRO A 387 0.59 -1.85 20.39
C PRO A 387 0.74 -1.00 19.12
N MET A 388 -0.20 -0.07 18.93
CA MET A 388 -0.16 0.81 17.79
C MET A 388 1.00 1.83 17.93
N PRO A 389 1.89 1.95 16.93
CA PRO A 389 2.93 2.96 17.00
C PRO A 389 2.32 4.36 17.02
N THR A 390 2.79 5.21 17.93
CA THR A 390 2.37 6.62 17.98
C THR A 390 2.96 7.38 16.80
N SER A 391 2.12 7.78 15.87
CA SER A 391 2.53 8.68 14.77
C SER A 391 2.37 10.12 15.20
N PRO A 392 3.36 10.99 14.97
CA PRO A 392 3.24 12.41 15.28
C PRO A 392 2.16 13.07 14.38
N ARG A 393 1.45 14.06 14.90
CA ARG A 393 0.32 14.72 14.21
C ARG A 393 0.66 15.21 12.81
N TRP A 394 1.85 15.81 12.63
CA TRP A 394 2.26 16.30 11.31
C TRP A 394 2.19 15.22 10.22
N MET A 395 2.42 13.95 10.57
CA MET A 395 2.38 12.84 9.63
C MET A 395 0.96 12.62 9.11
N LYS A 396 -0.03 12.64 10.00
CA LYS A 396 -1.45 12.63 9.66
C LYS A 396 -1.81 13.82 8.77
N CYS A 397 -1.35 15.03 9.13
CA CYS A 397 -1.65 16.23 8.36
C CYS A 397 -1.05 16.19 6.94
N VAL A 398 0.15 15.64 6.77
CA VAL A 398 0.73 15.40 5.43
C VAL A 398 -0.11 14.40 4.63
N GLU A 399 -0.58 13.33 5.26
CA GLU A 399 -1.43 12.31 4.61
C GLU A 399 -2.76 12.89 4.15
N GLU A 400 -3.44 13.64 5.01
CA GLU A 400 -4.73 14.27 4.69
C GLU A 400 -4.57 15.36 3.62
N THR A 401 -3.53 16.20 3.73
CA THR A 401 -3.22 17.19 2.69
C THR A 401 -2.93 16.49 1.35
N GLY A 402 -2.15 15.38 1.39
CA GLY A 402 -1.87 14.57 0.22
C GLY A 402 -3.11 13.94 -0.40
N ALA A 403 -4.08 13.56 0.41
CA ALA A 403 -5.33 12.99 -0.07
C ALA A 403 -6.24 14.03 -0.76
N PHE A 404 -6.35 15.21 -0.19
CA PHE A 404 -7.23 16.26 -0.70
C PHE A 404 -6.62 17.07 -1.84
N PHE A 405 -5.30 17.28 -1.80
CA PHE A 405 -4.53 18.08 -2.75
C PHE A 405 -3.47 17.24 -3.48
N GLU A 406 -3.80 16.00 -3.82
CA GLU A 406 -2.88 15.04 -4.44
C GLU A 406 -2.18 15.60 -5.68
N PRO A 407 -2.85 16.25 -6.65
CA PRO A 407 -2.18 16.86 -7.79
C PRO A 407 -1.11 17.88 -7.41
N THR A 408 -1.41 18.76 -6.48
CA THR A 408 -0.47 19.77 -5.99
C THR A 408 0.75 19.14 -5.32
N LEU A 409 0.51 18.23 -4.36
CA LEU A 409 1.60 17.57 -3.65
C LEU A 409 2.43 16.68 -4.56
N ALA A 410 1.81 16.05 -5.57
CA ALA A 410 2.52 15.27 -6.57
C ALA A 410 3.50 16.13 -7.38
N ALA A 411 3.06 17.29 -7.86
CA ALA A 411 3.91 18.22 -8.60
C ALA A 411 5.06 18.77 -7.72
N LEU A 412 4.76 19.16 -6.49
CA LEU A 412 5.75 19.63 -5.52
C LEU A 412 6.78 18.56 -5.17
N PHE A 413 6.34 17.33 -4.92
CA PHE A 413 7.23 16.22 -4.61
C PHE A 413 8.14 15.86 -5.79
N ILE A 414 7.59 15.81 -7.01
CA ILE A 414 8.36 15.56 -8.22
C ILE A 414 9.44 16.64 -8.42
N HIS A 415 9.05 17.88 -8.29
CA HIS A 415 9.98 19.01 -8.44
C HIS A 415 11.14 18.94 -7.46
N GLU A 416 10.87 18.59 -6.20
CA GLU A 416 11.89 18.52 -5.14
C GLU A 416 12.74 17.25 -5.22
N ALA A 417 12.13 16.08 -5.50
CA ALA A 417 12.76 14.79 -5.23
C ALA A 417 13.01 13.93 -6.47
N PHE A 418 12.55 14.32 -7.66
CA PHE A 418 12.60 13.45 -8.83
C PHE A 418 13.07 14.18 -10.09
N SER A 419 14.39 14.34 -10.23
CA SER A 419 14.98 15.02 -11.36
C SER A 419 14.83 14.23 -12.68
N PRO A 420 14.88 14.89 -13.86
CA PRO A 420 14.92 14.21 -15.15
C PRO A 420 16.08 13.21 -15.29
N LYS A 421 17.23 13.48 -14.64
CA LYS A 421 18.36 12.56 -14.55
C LYS A 421 17.99 11.27 -13.79
N THR A 422 17.27 11.40 -12.67
CA THR A 422 16.77 10.26 -11.90
C THR A 422 15.80 9.43 -12.71
N GLN A 423 14.86 10.07 -13.41
CA GLN A 423 13.90 9.42 -14.30
C GLN A 423 14.59 8.63 -15.41
N SER A 424 15.56 9.26 -16.10
CA SER A 424 16.32 8.62 -17.19
C SER A 424 17.10 7.40 -16.68
N ALA A 425 17.80 7.52 -15.57
CA ALA A 425 18.57 6.41 -14.97
C ALA A 425 17.65 5.25 -14.51
N ALA A 426 16.49 5.54 -13.95
CA ALA A 426 15.52 4.52 -13.56
C ALA A 426 14.91 3.82 -14.79
N MET A 427 14.65 4.56 -15.87
CA MET A 427 14.18 4.01 -17.13
C MET A 427 15.21 3.10 -17.79
N GLU A 428 16.49 3.48 -17.74
CA GLU A 428 17.59 2.65 -18.25
C GLU A 428 17.70 1.33 -17.46
N LEU A 429 17.59 1.39 -16.12
CA LEU A 429 17.57 0.22 -15.27
C LEU A 429 16.40 -0.72 -15.62
N PHE A 430 15.19 -0.17 -15.75
CA PHE A 430 14.00 -0.94 -16.13
C PHE A 430 14.13 -1.58 -17.50
N THR A 431 14.63 -0.85 -18.49
CA THR A 431 14.84 -1.35 -19.86
C THR A 431 15.81 -2.53 -19.87
N ALA A 432 16.92 -2.46 -19.15
CA ALA A 432 17.86 -3.57 -19.03
C ALA A 432 17.23 -4.84 -18.43
N ILE A 433 16.33 -4.67 -17.45
CA ILE A 433 15.56 -5.75 -16.82
C ILE A 433 14.54 -6.34 -17.80
N LYS A 434 13.78 -5.47 -18.50
CA LYS A 434 12.77 -5.86 -19.50
C LYS A 434 13.40 -6.68 -20.63
N ASP A 435 14.51 -6.23 -21.20
CA ASP A 435 15.25 -6.91 -22.29
C ASP A 435 15.79 -8.26 -21.81
N THR A 436 16.24 -8.33 -20.57
CA THR A 436 16.70 -9.58 -19.98
C THR A 436 15.56 -10.59 -19.80
N LEU A 437 14.39 -10.15 -19.38
CA LEU A 437 13.20 -11.00 -19.28
C LEU A 437 12.77 -11.52 -20.64
N ILE A 438 12.67 -10.66 -21.67
CA ILE A 438 12.33 -11.05 -23.04
C ILE A 438 13.27 -12.15 -23.57
N ALA A 439 14.58 -11.97 -23.35
CA ALA A 439 15.56 -12.96 -23.77
C ALA A 439 15.46 -14.29 -22.99
N ARG A 440 15.03 -14.24 -21.71
CA ARG A 440 14.86 -15.44 -20.89
C ARG A 440 13.59 -16.21 -21.22
N LEU A 441 12.50 -15.53 -21.58
CA LEU A 441 11.24 -16.15 -21.98
C LEU A 441 11.39 -17.13 -23.13
N ARG A 442 12.39 -16.93 -24.01
CA ARG A 442 12.71 -17.86 -25.12
C ARG A 442 13.08 -19.28 -24.65
N ARG A 443 13.47 -19.46 -23.40
CA ARG A 443 14.06 -20.70 -22.86
C ARG A 443 13.26 -21.30 -21.72
N VAL A 444 12.04 -20.81 -21.47
CA VAL A 444 11.18 -21.36 -20.39
C VAL A 444 10.72 -22.77 -20.77
N PRO A 445 11.05 -23.81 -19.98
CA PRO A 445 10.88 -25.19 -20.41
C PRO A 445 9.41 -25.65 -20.42
N TRP A 446 8.58 -25.14 -19.52
CA TRP A 446 7.18 -25.55 -19.40
C TRP A 446 6.21 -24.78 -20.31
N MET A 447 6.64 -23.71 -20.96
CA MET A 447 5.86 -22.98 -21.97
C MET A 447 6.04 -23.66 -23.34
N ASP A 448 4.96 -23.84 -24.09
CA ASP A 448 5.02 -24.15 -25.50
C ASP A 448 5.49 -22.97 -26.35
N GLU A 449 5.79 -23.16 -27.61
CA GLU A 449 6.37 -22.12 -28.47
C GLU A 449 5.41 -20.94 -28.69
N LYS A 450 4.12 -21.21 -28.83
CA LYS A 450 3.09 -20.19 -28.99
C LYS A 450 3.00 -19.31 -27.73
N THR A 451 2.90 -19.92 -26.56
CA THR A 451 2.85 -19.21 -25.28
C THR A 451 4.13 -18.40 -25.02
N ARG A 452 5.32 -18.91 -25.40
CA ARG A 452 6.57 -18.14 -25.30
C ARG A 452 6.53 -16.88 -26.14
N LYS A 453 6.05 -16.97 -27.39
CA LYS A 453 5.91 -15.81 -28.27
C LYS A 453 4.91 -14.81 -27.75
N GLU A 454 3.72 -15.26 -27.35
CA GLU A 454 2.70 -14.40 -26.74
C GLU A 454 3.20 -13.70 -25.46
N ALA A 455 3.96 -14.42 -24.61
CA ALA A 455 4.57 -13.86 -23.42
C ALA A 455 5.60 -12.78 -23.77
N GLN A 456 6.43 -12.98 -24.80
CA GLN A 456 7.39 -11.97 -25.26
C GLN A 456 6.69 -10.73 -25.82
N ASP A 457 5.67 -10.92 -26.67
CA ASP A 457 4.88 -9.84 -27.25
C ASP A 457 4.20 -9.03 -26.16
N ARG A 458 3.64 -9.70 -25.15
CA ARG A 458 3.01 -9.05 -23.99
C ARG A 458 3.98 -8.21 -23.19
N VAL A 459 5.21 -8.68 -22.94
CA VAL A 459 6.26 -7.87 -22.28
C VAL A 459 6.70 -6.73 -23.18
N THR A 460 6.82 -6.94 -24.49
CA THR A 460 7.24 -5.92 -25.43
C THR A 460 6.25 -4.75 -25.51
N GLN A 461 4.94 -5.05 -25.53
CA GLN A 461 3.85 -4.06 -25.56
C GLN A 461 3.60 -3.38 -24.23
N LEU A 462 4.19 -3.88 -23.14
CA LEU A 462 4.00 -3.31 -21.80
C LEU A 462 4.42 -1.84 -21.76
N GLN A 463 3.51 -0.99 -21.32
CA GLN A 463 3.78 0.39 -21.01
C GLN A 463 4.40 0.52 -19.61
N VAL A 464 5.30 1.47 -19.43
CA VAL A 464 5.87 1.80 -18.13
C VAL A 464 5.63 3.27 -17.81
N LYS A 465 5.18 3.53 -16.60
CA LYS A 465 5.03 4.87 -16.03
C LYS A 465 6.02 5.02 -14.88
N MET A 466 6.86 6.07 -14.96
CA MET A 466 7.99 6.25 -14.06
C MET A 466 7.94 7.62 -13.39
N GLY A 467 7.92 7.62 -12.06
CA GLY A 467 7.94 8.83 -11.24
C GLY A 467 6.56 9.34 -10.88
N GLY A 468 5.81 9.85 -11.84
CA GLY A 468 4.47 10.42 -11.63
C GLY A 468 3.65 10.47 -12.90
N PRO A 469 2.38 10.87 -12.82
CA PRO A 469 1.56 11.14 -13.98
C PRO A 469 2.15 12.31 -14.80
N GLU A 470 1.79 12.38 -16.09
CA GLU A 470 2.41 13.34 -16.99
C GLU A 470 2.21 14.80 -16.56
N TRP A 471 1.05 15.12 -16.01
CA TRP A 471 0.74 16.45 -15.47
C TRP A 471 1.61 16.81 -14.24
N ALA A 472 2.01 15.84 -13.41
CA ALA A 472 2.91 16.09 -12.28
C ALA A 472 4.38 16.25 -12.73
N LEU A 473 4.78 15.54 -13.80
CA LEU A 473 6.10 15.69 -14.42
C LEU A 473 6.23 16.98 -15.21
N LYS A 474 5.11 17.56 -15.66
CA LYS A 474 5.02 18.82 -16.40
C LYS A 474 4.04 19.76 -15.68
N PRO A 475 4.49 20.52 -14.67
CA PRO A 475 3.60 21.34 -13.83
C PRO A 475 2.70 22.32 -14.60
N SER A 476 3.11 22.73 -15.81
CA SER A 476 2.29 23.56 -16.67
C SER A 476 0.97 22.92 -17.11
N LEU A 477 0.84 21.61 -16.99
CA LEU A 477 -0.38 20.85 -17.24
C LEU A 477 -1.24 20.64 -15.97
N ALA A 478 -0.67 20.88 -14.79
CA ALA A 478 -1.33 20.67 -13.50
C ALA A 478 -2.09 21.93 -13.07
N ARG A 479 -3.15 22.29 -13.76
CA ARG A 479 -4.04 23.39 -13.36
C ARG A 479 -5.30 22.81 -12.73
N GLU A 480 -5.21 22.30 -11.51
CA GLU A 480 -6.42 22.07 -10.72
C GLU A 480 -6.75 23.32 -9.92
N GLU A 481 -7.90 23.89 -10.22
CA GLU A 481 -8.48 24.96 -9.42
C GLU A 481 -9.37 24.31 -8.34
N TYR A 482 -8.96 24.42 -7.09
CA TYR A 482 -9.75 23.94 -5.93
C TYR A 482 -10.77 25.02 -5.50
N ASN A 483 -11.47 25.63 -6.44
CA ASN A 483 -12.41 26.74 -6.18
C ASN A 483 -13.60 26.32 -5.31
N ASP A 484 -13.96 25.06 -5.39
CA ASP A 484 -15.02 24.43 -4.60
C ASP A 484 -14.61 24.17 -3.13
N ILE A 485 -13.32 24.20 -2.80
CA ILE A 485 -12.84 24.05 -1.43
C ILE A 485 -12.88 25.40 -0.72
N GLN A 486 -13.66 25.49 0.34
CA GLN A 486 -13.70 26.62 1.24
C GLN A 486 -12.98 26.27 2.53
N LEU A 487 -11.85 26.91 2.79
CA LEU A 487 -11.12 26.78 4.02
C LEU A 487 -11.67 27.77 5.04
N GLY A 488 -12.25 27.24 6.10
CA GLY A 488 -12.82 28.01 7.20
C GLY A 488 -11.80 28.29 8.31
N PRO A 489 -12.20 29.01 9.34
CA PRO A 489 -11.35 29.24 10.53
C PRO A 489 -11.10 27.95 11.30
N SER A 490 -12.05 27.00 11.27
CA SER A 490 -11.95 25.70 11.93
C SER A 490 -11.30 24.64 11.04
N TYR A 491 -10.38 23.84 11.63
CA TYR A 491 -9.81 22.70 10.96
C TYR A 491 -10.89 21.68 10.54
N LEU A 492 -11.88 21.39 11.41
CA LEU A 492 -12.96 20.45 11.08
C LEU A 492 -13.79 20.94 9.87
N GLN A 493 -14.13 22.23 9.83
CA GLN A 493 -14.88 22.80 8.69
C GLN A 493 -14.09 22.72 7.38
N SER A 494 -12.79 23.04 7.43
CA SER A 494 -11.87 22.90 6.30
C SER A 494 -11.76 21.45 5.84
N PHE A 495 -11.64 20.51 6.78
CA PHE A 495 -11.61 19.07 6.51
C PHE A 495 -12.88 18.61 5.80
N LEU A 496 -14.06 18.96 6.29
CA LEU A 496 -15.34 18.60 5.69
C LEU A 496 -15.53 19.21 4.29
N SER A 497 -15.07 20.45 4.08
CA SER A 497 -15.07 21.06 2.74
C SER A 497 -14.19 20.27 1.76
N CYS A 498 -13.00 19.86 2.19
CA CYS A 498 -12.12 19.02 1.38
C CYS A 498 -12.71 17.63 1.10
N VAL A 499 -13.40 17.04 2.06
CA VAL A 499 -14.12 15.75 1.88
C VAL A 499 -15.17 15.87 0.78
N ARG A 500 -16.01 16.90 0.81
CA ARG A 500 -17.03 17.15 -0.20
C ARG A 500 -16.45 17.33 -1.59
N SER A 501 -15.42 18.16 -1.70
CA SER A 501 -14.71 18.39 -2.96
C SER A 501 -14.08 17.10 -3.52
N LEU A 502 -13.39 16.35 -2.69
CA LEU A 502 -12.78 15.08 -3.09
C LEU A 502 -13.83 14.10 -3.65
N ARG A 503 -14.98 13.97 -2.99
CA ARG A 503 -16.06 13.10 -3.44
C ARG A 503 -16.63 13.54 -4.78
N ALA A 504 -16.90 14.83 -4.94
CA ALA A 504 -17.37 15.40 -6.22
C ALA A 504 -16.37 15.12 -7.36
N ARG A 505 -15.07 15.32 -7.10
CA ARG A 505 -14.00 15.01 -8.08
C ARG A 505 -13.90 13.52 -8.41
N ILE A 506 -14.08 12.64 -7.44
CA ILE A 506 -14.13 11.18 -7.69
C ILE A 506 -15.26 10.85 -8.65
N VAL A 507 -16.46 11.39 -8.43
CA VAL A 507 -17.61 11.18 -9.32
C VAL A 507 -17.37 11.76 -10.72
N GLN A 508 -16.90 13.00 -10.82
CA GLN A 508 -16.57 13.65 -12.09
C GLN A 508 -15.52 12.87 -12.88
N ASN A 509 -14.43 12.47 -12.22
CA ASN A 509 -13.37 11.68 -12.84
C ASN A 509 -13.87 10.31 -13.33
N PHE A 510 -14.88 9.78 -12.67
CA PHE A 510 -15.49 8.51 -13.07
C PHE A 510 -16.41 8.66 -14.29
N LEU A 511 -17.12 9.79 -14.39
CA LEU A 511 -17.99 10.11 -15.52
C LEU A 511 -17.21 10.50 -16.78
N GLN A 512 -16.05 11.10 -16.61
CA GLN A 512 -15.16 11.40 -17.73
C GLN A 512 -14.43 10.13 -18.13
N SER A 513 -14.87 9.48 -19.20
CA SER A 513 -14.18 8.32 -19.80
C SER A 513 -12.80 8.73 -20.31
N PHE A 514 -11.81 8.76 -19.42
CA PHE A 514 -10.44 9.03 -19.84
C PHE A 514 -9.81 7.79 -20.46
N PRO A 515 -9.29 7.88 -21.69
CA PRO A 515 -8.54 6.79 -22.31
C PRO A 515 -7.16 6.58 -21.68
N GLN A 516 -6.79 7.36 -20.66
CA GLN A 516 -5.46 7.30 -20.04
C GLN A 516 -5.51 6.54 -18.73
N HIS A 517 -4.48 5.70 -18.54
CA HIS A 517 -4.24 4.99 -17.30
C HIS A 517 -4.22 5.95 -16.09
N ARG A 518 -5.14 5.72 -15.15
CA ARG A 518 -5.20 6.48 -13.89
C ARG A 518 -4.16 5.94 -12.91
N TRP A 519 -3.33 6.83 -12.38
CA TRP A 519 -2.44 6.49 -11.29
C TRP A 519 -3.23 6.04 -10.06
N GLN A 520 -2.81 4.92 -9.49
CA GLN A 520 -3.51 4.29 -8.37
C GLN A 520 -2.75 4.46 -7.05
N VAL A 521 -1.57 5.06 -7.07
CA VAL A 521 -0.72 5.33 -5.91
C VAL A 521 -0.26 6.78 -5.95
N SER A 522 -0.05 7.38 -4.78
CA SER A 522 0.55 8.72 -4.70
C SER A 522 1.97 8.71 -5.24
N THR A 523 2.42 9.83 -5.81
CA THR A 523 3.77 9.97 -6.36
C THR A 523 4.87 9.82 -5.32
N TRP A 524 4.59 10.16 -4.06
CA TRP A 524 5.48 9.95 -2.90
C TRP A 524 5.35 8.58 -2.26
N GLY A 525 4.44 7.74 -2.76
CA GLY A 525 4.25 6.36 -2.31
C GLY A 525 5.43 5.47 -2.63
N VAL A 526 5.53 4.34 -1.93
CA VAL A 526 6.63 3.37 -2.07
C VAL A 526 6.19 2.05 -2.70
N SER A 527 4.94 1.97 -3.16
CA SER A 527 4.37 0.76 -3.77
C SER A 527 4.37 0.86 -5.28
N ALA A 528 5.06 -0.06 -5.95
CA ALA A 528 4.91 -0.28 -7.38
C ALA A 528 3.73 -1.21 -7.64
N TYR A 529 3.15 -1.14 -8.84
CA TYR A 529 2.06 -2.05 -9.23
C TYR A 529 2.00 -2.29 -10.73
N TYR A 530 1.40 -3.41 -11.12
CA TYR A 530 1.04 -3.73 -12.49
C TYR A 530 -0.49 -3.69 -12.66
N SER A 531 -0.98 -2.84 -13.56
CA SER A 531 -2.38 -2.80 -13.97
C SER A 531 -2.63 -3.77 -15.12
N ILE A 532 -3.47 -4.78 -14.86
CA ILE A 532 -3.83 -5.80 -15.86
C ILE A 532 -4.71 -5.18 -16.95
N SER A 533 -5.67 -4.31 -16.57
CA SER A 533 -6.60 -3.68 -17.52
C SER A 533 -5.91 -2.79 -18.53
N ASP A 534 -4.96 -2.00 -18.06
CA ASP A 534 -4.31 -0.98 -18.88
C ASP A 534 -2.99 -1.46 -19.48
N HIS A 535 -2.55 -2.64 -19.06
CA HIS A 535 -1.26 -3.22 -19.43
C HIS A 535 -0.08 -2.28 -19.14
N VAL A 536 -0.09 -1.68 -17.95
CA VAL A 536 0.89 -0.69 -17.49
C VAL A 536 1.55 -1.15 -16.20
N VAL A 537 2.85 -0.98 -16.09
CA VAL A 537 3.58 -1.07 -14.81
C VAL A 537 3.96 0.31 -14.33
N VAL A 538 3.79 0.57 -13.05
CA VAL A 538 3.96 1.89 -12.43
C VAL A 538 4.99 1.84 -11.31
N PHE A 539 5.95 2.75 -11.36
CA PHE A 539 6.98 2.97 -10.32
C PHE A 539 6.93 4.43 -9.86
N PRO A 540 6.35 4.73 -8.68
CA PRO A 540 6.23 6.10 -8.20
C PRO A 540 7.61 6.68 -7.81
N ALA A 541 7.74 8.01 -7.89
CA ALA A 541 8.96 8.70 -7.53
C ALA A 541 9.42 8.43 -6.11
N GLY A 542 8.47 8.23 -5.19
CA GLY A 542 8.76 7.93 -3.79
C GLY A 542 9.46 6.58 -3.57
N LEU A 543 9.26 5.61 -4.46
CA LEU A 543 9.99 4.34 -4.46
C LEU A 543 11.42 4.52 -4.98
N LEU A 544 11.61 5.43 -5.95
CA LEU A 544 12.87 5.68 -6.64
C LEU A 544 13.73 6.73 -5.90
N GLN A 545 13.84 6.55 -4.59
CA GLN A 545 14.57 7.42 -3.66
C GLN A 545 15.64 6.63 -2.89
N PRO A 546 16.67 7.30 -2.36
CA PRO A 546 17.56 6.69 -1.38
C PRO A 546 16.80 6.08 -0.19
N PRO A 547 17.15 4.90 0.31
CA PRO A 547 18.31 4.06 -0.06
C PRO A 547 18.07 3.09 -1.21
N PHE A 548 16.89 3.04 -1.84
CA PHE A 548 16.56 2.03 -2.85
C PHE A 548 17.12 2.35 -4.22
N PHE A 549 17.17 3.62 -4.57
CA PHE A 549 17.66 4.08 -5.87
C PHE A 549 18.28 5.47 -5.80
N HIS A 550 19.41 5.63 -6.47
CA HIS A 550 19.99 6.94 -6.79
C HIS A 550 20.89 6.84 -8.03
N PRO A 551 20.87 7.82 -8.97
CA PRO A 551 21.72 7.77 -10.17
C PRO A 551 23.22 7.70 -9.88
N GLY A 552 23.66 8.19 -8.72
CA GLY A 552 25.05 8.17 -8.26
C GLY A 552 25.47 6.91 -7.52
N TYR A 553 24.55 5.99 -7.21
CA TYR A 553 24.90 4.73 -6.53
C TYR A 553 25.65 3.76 -7.44
N PRO A 554 26.48 2.86 -6.86
CA PRO A 554 26.98 1.72 -7.58
C PRO A 554 25.84 0.96 -8.27
N ARG A 555 26.07 0.50 -9.50
CA ARG A 555 25.05 -0.28 -10.24
C ARG A 555 24.59 -1.50 -9.46
N ALA A 556 25.51 -2.17 -8.78
CA ALA A 556 25.21 -3.30 -7.91
C ALA A 556 24.07 -2.97 -6.92
N VAL A 557 24.09 -1.77 -6.34
CA VAL A 557 23.05 -1.29 -5.42
C VAL A 557 21.72 -1.09 -6.14
N ASN A 558 21.73 -0.31 -7.25
CA ASN A 558 20.50 -0.02 -7.98
C ASN A 558 19.84 -1.29 -8.54
N PHE A 559 20.61 -2.24 -9.09
CA PHE A 559 20.09 -3.51 -9.58
C PHE A 559 19.63 -4.44 -8.44
N GLY A 560 20.36 -4.49 -7.32
CA GLY A 560 20.01 -5.33 -6.17
C GLY A 560 18.76 -4.83 -5.44
N ALA A 561 18.63 -3.52 -5.23
CA ALA A 561 17.50 -2.90 -4.56
C ALA A 561 16.33 -2.62 -5.52
N ALA A 562 16.28 -1.44 -6.14
CA ALA A 562 15.16 -1.06 -7.02
C ALA A 562 14.99 -2.01 -8.21
N GLY A 563 16.08 -2.53 -8.78
CA GLY A 563 16.02 -3.46 -9.91
C GLY A 563 15.32 -4.77 -9.59
N SER A 564 15.52 -5.31 -8.40
CA SER A 564 14.81 -6.53 -7.97
C SER A 564 13.31 -6.29 -7.78
N ILE A 565 12.91 -5.12 -7.28
CA ILE A 565 11.51 -4.71 -7.18
C ILE A 565 10.90 -4.55 -8.58
N MET A 566 11.60 -3.87 -9.48
CA MET A 566 11.15 -3.68 -10.87
C MET A 566 10.96 -5.02 -11.59
N ALA A 567 11.91 -5.95 -11.44
CA ALA A 567 11.84 -7.27 -12.03
C ALA A 567 10.68 -8.09 -11.45
N ARG A 568 10.43 -7.98 -10.15
CA ARG A 568 9.31 -8.65 -9.47
C ARG A 568 7.97 -8.16 -9.99
N GLU A 569 7.76 -6.86 -10.08
CA GLU A 569 6.50 -6.28 -10.57
C GLU A 569 6.29 -6.60 -12.06
N LEU A 570 7.35 -6.61 -12.86
CA LEU A 570 7.29 -7.02 -14.26
C LEU A 570 6.81 -8.48 -14.42
N LEU A 571 7.20 -9.36 -13.51
CA LEU A 571 6.80 -10.77 -13.53
C LEU A 571 5.33 -11.01 -13.14
N ARG A 572 4.65 -10.04 -12.54
CA ARG A 572 3.20 -10.13 -12.25
C ARG A 572 2.34 -10.25 -13.51
N ILE A 573 2.85 -9.86 -14.67
CA ILE A 573 2.23 -10.09 -15.99
C ILE A 573 1.87 -11.57 -16.18
N PHE A 574 2.68 -12.47 -15.61
CA PHE A 574 2.55 -13.91 -15.75
C PHE A 574 1.87 -14.61 -14.57
N SER A 575 1.35 -13.88 -13.60
CA SER A 575 0.72 -14.47 -12.41
C SER A 575 -0.44 -15.40 -12.78
N GLN A 576 -1.22 -15.04 -13.80
CA GLN A 576 -2.34 -15.84 -14.28
C GLN A 576 -1.90 -17.18 -14.89
N LEU A 577 -0.74 -17.22 -15.57
CA LEU A 577 -0.23 -18.47 -16.18
C LEU A 577 0.20 -19.50 -15.12
N LEU A 578 0.44 -19.08 -13.88
CA LEU A 578 0.83 -19.94 -12.76
C LEU A 578 -0.36 -20.53 -12.01
N LEU A 579 -1.58 -20.06 -12.31
CA LEU A 579 -2.80 -20.58 -11.70
C LEU A 579 -3.20 -21.92 -12.36
N PRO A 580 -3.93 -22.78 -11.64
CA PRO A 580 -4.57 -23.94 -12.27
C PRO A 580 -5.39 -23.49 -13.48
N GLU A 581 -5.26 -24.19 -14.61
CA GLU A 581 -5.92 -23.84 -15.88
C GLU A 581 -5.50 -22.50 -16.53
N GLY A 582 -4.53 -21.77 -15.94
CA GLY A 582 -4.04 -20.49 -16.48
C GLY A 582 -3.30 -20.62 -17.83
N CYS A 583 -2.75 -21.78 -18.13
CA CYS A 583 -2.07 -22.11 -19.39
C CYS A 583 -2.39 -23.55 -19.83
N PRO A 584 -3.52 -23.80 -20.52
CA PRO A 584 -3.90 -25.15 -20.96
C PRO A 584 -2.93 -25.77 -21.95
N ALA A 585 -2.21 -24.97 -22.75
CA ALA A 585 -1.24 -25.42 -23.75
C ALA A 585 0.17 -25.65 -23.17
N CYS A 586 0.41 -25.27 -21.91
CA CYS A 586 1.70 -25.46 -21.25
C CYS A 586 1.89 -26.91 -20.74
N ASP A 587 3.16 -27.28 -20.50
CA ASP A 587 3.45 -28.49 -19.73
C ASP A 587 3.05 -28.29 -18.27
N THR A 588 1.81 -28.64 -17.96
CA THR A 588 1.21 -28.49 -16.62
C THR A 588 1.92 -29.34 -15.57
N HIS A 589 2.45 -30.50 -15.94
CA HIS A 589 3.20 -31.36 -15.02
C HIS A 589 4.54 -30.73 -14.62
N ALA A 590 5.30 -30.20 -15.58
CA ALA A 590 6.54 -29.48 -15.31
C ALA A 590 6.30 -28.21 -14.47
N LEU A 591 5.24 -27.44 -14.77
CA LEU A 591 4.86 -26.26 -14.02
C LEU A 591 4.48 -26.60 -12.58
N GLN A 592 3.61 -27.58 -12.37
CA GLN A 592 3.20 -28.05 -11.03
C GLN A 592 4.38 -28.60 -10.24
N GLY A 593 5.27 -29.36 -10.89
CA GLY A 593 6.50 -29.86 -10.28
C GLY A 593 7.39 -28.72 -9.80
N ALA A 594 7.55 -27.67 -10.59
CA ALA A 594 8.33 -26.48 -10.25
C ALA A 594 7.70 -25.69 -9.08
N LEU A 595 6.38 -25.52 -9.07
CA LEU A 595 5.65 -24.86 -7.98
C LEU A 595 5.71 -25.66 -6.67
N LEU A 596 5.60 -26.99 -6.75
CA LEU A 596 5.73 -27.87 -5.59
C LEU A 596 7.16 -27.87 -5.02
N CYS A 597 8.18 -27.84 -5.89
CA CYS A 597 9.56 -27.64 -5.47
C CYS A 597 9.69 -26.34 -4.68
N LEU A 598 9.14 -25.25 -5.21
CA LEU A 598 9.19 -23.94 -4.58
C LEU A 598 8.51 -23.93 -3.20
N LYS A 599 7.32 -24.51 -3.10
CA LYS A 599 6.60 -24.64 -1.82
C LYS A 599 7.44 -25.38 -0.79
N ARG A 600 8.03 -26.53 -1.16
CA ARG A 600 8.90 -27.33 -0.28
C ARG A 600 10.16 -26.57 0.10
N HIS A 601 10.77 -25.83 -0.84
CA HIS A 601 11.95 -25.04 -0.59
C HIS A 601 11.71 -23.99 0.53
N TYR A 602 10.61 -23.23 0.45
CA TYR A 602 10.28 -22.24 1.50
C TYR A 602 9.91 -22.90 2.83
N GLN A 603 9.24 -24.05 2.82
CA GLN A 603 8.89 -24.81 4.01
C GLN A 603 10.12 -25.42 4.72
N SER A 604 11.22 -25.66 3.99
CA SER A 604 12.46 -26.21 4.56
C SER A 604 13.34 -25.17 5.25
N ILE A 605 13.06 -23.88 5.12
CA ILE A 605 13.83 -22.81 5.75
C ILE A 605 13.32 -22.60 7.18
N PRO A 606 14.19 -22.70 8.19
CA PRO A 606 13.81 -22.51 9.59
C PRO A 606 13.25 -21.10 9.83
N LEU A 607 12.21 -21.01 10.65
CA LEU A 607 11.62 -19.76 11.13
C LEU A 607 11.90 -19.62 12.63
N PRO A 608 11.97 -18.38 13.15
CA PRO A 608 11.98 -18.12 14.58
C PRO A 608 10.76 -18.76 15.27
N SER A 609 10.93 -19.17 16.54
CA SER A 609 9.86 -19.77 17.34
C SER A 609 8.65 -18.83 17.42
N GLY A 610 7.44 -19.38 17.17
CA GLY A 610 6.19 -18.64 17.20
C GLY A 610 5.72 -18.09 15.85
N LEU A 611 6.53 -18.16 14.77
CA LEU A 611 6.10 -17.81 13.43
C LEU A 611 5.69 -19.06 12.64
N SER A 612 4.47 -19.08 12.14
CA SER A 612 4.00 -20.08 11.18
C SER A 612 3.47 -19.36 9.94
N PHE A 613 3.73 -19.91 8.75
CA PHE A 613 3.21 -19.36 7.51
C PHE A 613 2.58 -20.42 6.61
N ASN A 614 1.59 -20.01 5.83
CA ASN A 614 0.97 -20.88 4.83
C ASN A 614 1.71 -20.75 3.50
N GLY A 615 2.58 -21.69 3.19
CA GLY A 615 3.36 -21.69 1.95
C GLY A 615 2.54 -21.82 0.67
N SER A 616 1.25 -22.19 0.76
CA SER A 616 0.33 -22.19 -0.39
C SER A 616 -0.19 -20.78 -0.65
N TRP A 617 -0.48 -20.01 0.39
CA TRP A 617 -0.96 -18.63 0.31
C TRP A 617 0.09 -17.70 -0.30
N THR A 618 1.34 -17.83 0.12
CA THR A 618 2.45 -16.98 -0.32
C THR A 618 3.15 -17.45 -1.60
N LEU A 619 2.71 -18.55 -2.21
CA LEU A 619 3.44 -19.23 -3.30
C LEU A 619 3.69 -18.35 -4.53
N LEU A 620 2.70 -17.58 -4.97
CA LEU A 620 2.83 -16.71 -6.14
C LEU A 620 3.81 -15.55 -5.88
N GLU A 621 3.76 -14.97 -4.69
CA GLU A 621 4.68 -13.90 -4.29
C GLU A 621 6.11 -14.44 -4.12
N ASN A 622 6.28 -15.63 -3.54
CA ASN A 622 7.57 -16.30 -3.45
C ASN A 622 8.15 -16.62 -4.84
N ALA A 623 7.31 -17.03 -5.77
CA ALA A 623 7.70 -17.26 -7.15
C ALA A 623 8.14 -15.95 -7.83
N ALA A 624 7.49 -14.83 -7.55
CA ALA A 624 7.85 -13.52 -8.06
C ALA A 624 9.17 -13.01 -7.45
N ASP A 625 9.40 -13.20 -6.15
CA ASP A 625 10.64 -12.82 -5.47
C ASP A 625 11.86 -13.58 -6.03
N ILE A 626 11.79 -14.91 -6.15
CA ILE A 626 12.90 -15.74 -6.70
C ILE A 626 13.22 -15.34 -8.14
N ARG A 627 12.20 -15.19 -8.97
CA ARG A 627 12.39 -14.86 -10.38
C ARG A 627 12.84 -13.42 -10.57
N GLY A 628 12.29 -12.48 -9.79
CA GLY A 628 12.68 -11.07 -9.80
C GLY A 628 14.16 -10.91 -9.52
N LEU A 629 14.65 -11.55 -8.45
CA LEU A 629 16.08 -11.57 -8.12
C LEU A 629 16.93 -12.16 -9.26
N ALA A 630 16.52 -13.29 -9.85
CA ALA A 630 17.27 -13.94 -10.91
C ALA A 630 17.36 -13.09 -12.19
N ILE A 631 16.28 -12.38 -12.57
CA ILE A 631 16.26 -11.47 -13.71
C ILE A 631 17.12 -10.23 -13.44
N ALA A 632 16.99 -9.62 -12.28
CA ALA A 632 17.79 -8.45 -11.89
C ALA A 632 19.30 -8.79 -11.86
N LEU A 633 19.66 -9.95 -11.31
CA LEU A 633 21.04 -10.44 -11.30
C LEU A 633 21.57 -10.69 -12.71
N GLN A 634 20.78 -11.29 -13.58
CA GLN A 634 21.19 -11.55 -14.96
C GLN A 634 21.33 -10.25 -15.76
N ALA A 635 20.45 -9.26 -15.55
CA ALA A 635 20.54 -7.95 -16.18
C ALA A 635 21.80 -7.20 -15.70
N TYR A 636 22.09 -7.26 -14.39
CA TYR A 636 23.31 -6.70 -13.82
C TYR A 636 24.58 -7.37 -14.40
N SER A 637 24.61 -8.71 -14.43
CA SER A 637 25.76 -9.46 -14.94
C SER A 637 26.06 -9.17 -16.41
N ARG A 638 25.03 -8.98 -17.26
CA ARG A 638 25.21 -8.57 -18.65
C ARG A 638 25.87 -7.21 -18.79
N ARG A 639 25.52 -6.26 -17.91
CA ARG A 639 26.09 -4.91 -17.87
C ARG A 639 27.52 -4.93 -17.37
N LEU A 640 27.89 -5.83 -16.44
CA LEU A 640 29.27 -6.00 -15.97
C LEU A 640 30.22 -6.39 -17.10
N LEU A 641 29.79 -7.26 -18.02
CA LEU A 641 30.62 -7.73 -19.13
C LEU A 641 30.99 -6.62 -20.15
N GLY A 642 30.24 -5.52 -20.17
CA GLY A 642 30.43 -4.39 -21.10
C GLY A 642 31.13 -3.16 -20.51
N TYR A 643 31.56 -3.17 -19.25
CA TYR A 643 32.09 -1.96 -18.59
C TYR A 643 33.33 -2.21 -17.75
N TYR A 644 34.37 -1.44 -18.03
CA TYR A 644 35.54 -1.30 -17.16
C TYR A 644 35.24 -0.27 -16.07
N GLY A 645 35.44 -0.61 -14.78
CA GLY A 645 35.38 0.34 -13.67
C GLY A 645 34.05 0.37 -12.93
N GLU A 646 33.56 -0.80 -12.50
CA GLU A 646 32.42 -0.89 -11.54
C GLU A 646 32.76 -0.12 -10.26
N THR A 647 31.75 0.53 -9.65
CA THR A 647 31.92 1.22 -8.38
C THR A 647 31.43 0.35 -7.22
N ILE A 648 32.11 0.47 -6.06
CA ILE A 648 31.77 -0.21 -4.80
C ILE A 648 31.61 0.81 -3.68
N LEU A 649 30.93 0.42 -2.62
CA LEU A 649 30.93 1.21 -1.40
C LEU A 649 32.22 0.99 -0.62
N PRO A 650 32.93 2.05 -0.23
CA PRO A 650 34.18 1.90 0.52
C PRO A 650 33.94 1.27 1.90
N ASN A 651 34.98 0.68 2.50
CA ASN A 651 34.98 0.12 3.85
C ASN A 651 33.94 -0.97 4.16
N LEU A 652 33.33 -1.58 3.13
CA LEU A 652 32.40 -2.70 3.33
C LEU A 652 33.01 -4.06 2.94
N ASP A 653 34.20 -4.07 2.35
CA ASP A 653 34.92 -5.26 1.86
C ASP A 653 34.05 -6.24 1.06
N LEU A 654 33.09 -5.71 0.29
CA LEU A 654 32.18 -6.47 -0.54
C LEU A 654 32.56 -6.33 -2.03
N SER A 655 32.67 -7.45 -2.70
CA SER A 655 32.73 -7.46 -4.17
C SER A 655 31.43 -6.88 -4.77
N PRO A 656 31.44 -6.44 -6.04
CA PRO A 656 30.24 -5.90 -6.68
C PRO A 656 29.03 -6.85 -6.63
N LEU A 657 29.23 -8.16 -6.79
CA LEU A 657 28.14 -9.14 -6.70
C LEU A 657 27.69 -9.39 -5.26
N GLN A 658 28.59 -9.38 -4.29
CA GLN A 658 28.21 -9.44 -2.86
C GLN A 658 27.42 -8.19 -2.47
N LEU A 659 27.80 -7.01 -2.96
CA LEU A 659 27.08 -5.76 -2.76
C LEU A 659 25.68 -5.81 -3.38
N PHE A 660 25.52 -6.40 -4.58
CA PHE A 660 24.19 -6.64 -5.18
C PHE A 660 23.28 -7.46 -4.25
N PHE A 661 23.75 -8.58 -3.74
CA PHE A 661 22.97 -9.45 -2.85
C PHE A 661 22.64 -8.77 -1.52
N ARG A 662 23.58 -8.03 -0.95
CA ARG A 662 23.34 -7.26 0.26
C ARG A 662 22.30 -6.18 0.06
N SER A 663 22.34 -5.48 -1.08
CA SER A 663 21.37 -4.44 -1.43
C SER A 663 19.97 -5.02 -1.60
N TYR A 664 19.84 -6.22 -2.17
CA TYR A 664 18.57 -6.94 -2.21
C TYR A 664 18.02 -7.23 -0.80
N ALA A 665 18.85 -7.76 0.08
CA ALA A 665 18.42 -8.06 1.45
C ALA A 665 18.02 -6.81 2.24
N GLN A 666 18.75 -5.70 2.07
CA GLN A 666 18.47 -4.42 2.74
C GLN A 666 17.06 -3.88 2.45
N VAL A 667 16.52 -4.12 1.25
CA VAL A 667 15.14 -3.75 0.92
C VAL A 667 14.11 -4.52 1.75
N MET A 668 14.43 -5.76 2.11
CA MET A 668 13.52 -6.67 2.83
C MET A 668 13.68 -6.61 4.35
N CYS A 669 14.61 -5.78 4.88
CA CYS A 669 14.81 -5.64 6.32
C CYS A 669 13.54 -5.12 7.01
N ARG A 670 13.03 -5.89 7.95
CA ARG A 670 11.87 -5.60 8.79
C ARG A 670 11.94 -6.47 10.03
N GLU A 671 11.46 -5.97 11.15
CA GLU A 671 11.31 -6.78 12.36
C GLU A 671 10.36 -7.97 12.11
N PRO A 672 10.81 -9.22 12.35
CA PRO A 672 9.99 -10.40 12.08
C PRO A 672 8.67 -10.44 12.85
N SER A 673 8.65 -9.96 14.10
CA SER A 673 7.46 -9.92 14.96
C SER A 673 6.33 -9.03 14.44
N THR A 674 6.62 -8.11 13.50
CA THR A 674 5.63 -7.22 12.87
C THR A 674 4.96 -7.82 11.65
N TRP A 675 5.33 -9.06 11.26
CA TRP A 675 4.69 -9.75 10.15
C TRP A 675 3.35 -10.38 10.59
N GLU A 676 2.34 -10.26 9.74
CA GLU A 676 1.00 -10.80 10.00
C GLU A 676 0.75 -12.05 9.13
N PRO A 677 0.12 -13.12 9.68
CA PRO A 677 -0.14 -14.35 8.93
C PRO A 677 -1.02 -14.19 7.69
N GLN A 678 -1.80 -13.10 7.61
CA GLN A 678 -2.64 -12.76 6.44
C GLN A 678 -1.90 -11.98 5.37
N ASP A 679 -0.64 -11.57 5.60
CA ASP A 679 0.17 -10.92 4.59
C ASP A 679 0.35 -11.89 3.40
N PRO A 680 0.05 -11.47 2.14
CA PRO A 680 0.27 -12.33 0.98
C PRO A 680 1.76 -12.64 0.74
N HIS A 681 2.65 -11.91 1.40
CA HIS A 681 4.08 -12.14 1.34
C HIS A 681 4.55 -13.03 2.48
N SER A 682 5.56 -13.82 2.21
CA SER A 682 6.26 -14.58 3.25
C SER A 682 6.93 -13.65 4.29
N PRO A 683 7.22 -14.14 5.51
CA PRO A 683 8.00 -13.40 6.50
C PRO A 683 9.30 -12.82 5.91
N PRO A 684 9.77 -11.66 6.40
CA PRO A 684 10.92 -10.93 5.83
C PRO A 684 12.17 -11.80 5.65
N MET A 685 12.48 -12.65 6.63
CA MET A 685 13.59 -13.57 6.56
C MET A 685 13.46 -14.56 5.39
N LEU A 686 12.27 -15.11 5.15
CA LEU A 686 12.03 -16.02 4.03
C LEU A 686 12.12 -15.31 2.69
N ARG A 687 11.76 -14.04 2.61
CA ARG A 687 11.92 -13.22 1.41
C ARG A 687 13.39 -12.93 1.07
N VAL A 688 14.29 -13.05 2.04
CA VAL A 688 15.75 -12.99 1.85
C VAL A 688 16.31 -14.38 1.58
N HIS A 689 16.09 -15.32 2.48
CA HIS A 689 16.70 -16.65 2.40
C HIS A 689 16.19 -17.47 1.22
N GLY A 690 14.88 -17.44 0.93
CA GLY A 690 14.28 -18.22 -0.15
C GLY A 690 14.91 -17.92 -1.52
N PRO A 691 14.91 -16.66 -2.00
CA PRO A 691 15.51 -16.30 -3.27
C PRO A 691 17.04 -16.49 -3.30
N LEU A 692 17.75 -16.10 -2.25
CA LEU A 692 19.22 -16.15 -2.22
C LEU A 692 19.75 -17.58 -2.17
N SER A 693 19.21 -18.45 -1.33
CA SER A 693 19.61 -19.87 -1.26
C SER A 693 19.30 -20.63 -2.54
N ASN A 694 18.25 -20.24 -3.26
CA ASN A 694 17.95 -20.78 -4.59
C ASN A 694 18.87 -20.24 -5.70
N THR A 695 19.70 -19.22 -5.43
CA THR A 695 20.60 -18.59 -6.39
C THR A 695 22.02 -19.14 -6.27
N GLN A 696 22.48 -19.92 -7.27
CA GLN A 696 23.81 -20.52 -7.24
C GLN A 696 24.94 -19.48 -7.19
N ALA A 697 24.77 -18.34 -7.84
CA ALA A 697 25.75 -17.26 -7.83
C ALA A 697 25.98 -16.71 -6.42
N PHE A 698 24.93 -16.64 -5.57
CA PHE A 698 25.07 -16.26 -4.18
C PHE A 698 26.05 -17.18 -3.45
N ALA A 699 25.77 -18.50 -3.45
CA ALA A 699 26.60 -19.48 -2.79
C ALA A 699 28.07 -19.46 -3.26
N ARG A 700 28.29 -19.19 -4.55
CA ARG A 700 29.64 -19.09 -5.15
C ARG A 700 30.39 -17.85 -4.64
N HIS A 701 29.75 -16.68 -4.60
CA HIS A 701 30.40 -15.42 -4.23
C HIS A 701 30.60 -15.26 -2.71
N PHE A 702 29.76 -15.89 -1.91
CA PHE A 702 29.96 -15.95 -0.46
C PHE A 702 30.70 -17.21 0.01
N HIS A 703 31.19 -18.05 -0.92
CA HIS A 703 31.94 -19.28 -0.63
C HIS A 703 31.19 -20.24 0.31
N CYS A 704 29.87 -20.35 0.15
CA CYS A 704 29.05 -21.18 1.02
C CYS A 704 29.28 -22.66 0.74
N PRO A 705 29.59 -23.47 1.79
CA PRO A 705 29.79 -24.91 1.64
C PRO A 705 28.48 -25.58 1.18
N ARG A 706 28.63 -26.69 0.45
CA ARG A 706 27.47 -27.48 -0.03
C ARG A 706 26.70 -28.05 1.16
N GLY A 707 25.38 -27.92 1.17
CA GLY A 707 24.53 -28.36 2.29
C GLY A 707 24.32 -27.31 3.38
N ALA A 708 24.99 -26.15 3.33
CA ALA A 708 24.65 -25.02 4.19
C ALA A 708 23.25 -24.50 3.85
N LEU A 709 22.57 -23.83 4.80
CA LEU A 709 21.24 -23.27 4.63
C LEU A 709 21.15 -22.41 3.36
N MET A 710 22.16 -21.57 3.11
CA MET A 710 22.22 -20.71 1.96
C MET A 710 22.84 -21.36 0.71
N ASN A 711 23.17 -22.67 0.74
CA ASN A 711 23.64 -23.46 -0.38
C ASN A 711 23.06 -24.89 -0.36
N PRO A 712 21.73 -25.04 -0.51
CA PRO A 712 21.07 -26.34 -0.49
C PRO A 712 21.51 -27.22 -1.67
N SER A 713 21.44 -28.52 -1.50
CA SER A 713 21.81 -29.52 -2.52
C SER A 713 20.87 -29.49 -3.75
N LYS A 714 19.63 -29.14 -3.54
CA LYS A 714 18.60 -29.01 -4.59
C LYS A 714 18.12 -27.56 -4.71
N ARG A 715 17.97 -27.07 -5.94
CA ARG A 715 17.43 -25.75 -6.26
C ARG A 715 16.24 -25.88 -7.20
N CYS A 716 15.26 -25.02 -7.02
CA CYS A 716 14.06 -25.03 -7.85
C CYS A 716 14.27 -24.22 -9.12
N GLN A 717 14.01 -24.83 -10.26
CA GLN A 717 14.03 -24.17 -11.57
C GLN A 717 12.60 -23.92 -12.02
N LEU A 718 12.19 -22.67 -11.97
CA LEU A 718 10.84 -22.27 -12.38
C LEU A 718 10.85 -21.65 -13.79
N TRP A 719 12.00 -21.12 -14.22
CA TRP A 719 12.21 -20.49 -15.54
C TRP A 719 13.58 -20.85 -16.12
#